data_49cf7ece9c14103ccda0d75ffbea7325
#
_entry.id   49cf7ece9c14103ccda0d75ffbea7325
#
_cell.length_a   1.000
_cell.length_b   1.000
_cell.length_c   1.000
_cell.angle_alpha   90.00
_cell.angle_beta   90.00
_cell.angle_gamma   90.00
#
_symmetry.space_group_name_H-M   'P 1'
#
loop_
_entity.id
_entity.type
_entity.pdbx_description
1 polymer ?
#
loop_
_entity_poly.entity_id
_entity_poly.type
_entity_poly.pdbx_seq_one_letter_code
_entity_poly.pdbx_strand_id
1 'polypeptide(L)'
;MIRLKTLLQYNYFYIILVILVLCLAFIRNSFHNESKFNGSETSFIGIVDEIKKSDDYYKITIKSKEKIIGSYYSKEPLNISLGDKITFKGTLSKPKNNTIPNTFNYRKYLYNHHVYYLVKIDSIKVVSKTRSIKYMVKNYIVKRSEKFKHSDYFKAFLIGDKSEMDDYSLFQKNGVSHLFAISGMHLSLLSGIILFVLKKSRFKEILACIFLILFSMITNYSASIYRSLLLFIYIILNKKLDLRISTVNVLLLVVCTLLIFNPLIIYDMGFLYSVSVSLGLILFNKYMKKNYFVNMFLTSFIAFLFSLPITLYYNYEVNLMQIINNVIIVPLVSVIIYPLTILTFVFRFLEPVLNMFIGILKFISNHLIMINIIVPKVNLIFYFIYYVFLFMFLKTNRKMFILLIFIYTMCLKVKPLLDFNTYVYFLDVGQGDSSLIYNNREVMLIDTGGKDNIKVSDNTIKFLKSTGKSKINYLVLTHGDFDHMGDAINVIENFKVDKVIFNCGKFNDLEKELIKVLDKKNIKYYSCIKKLNIDNSKLHFLQTKEYDNENDNSNVIYTKLNRYKFMFMGDAGVDKEKDILDKYNISDIDVLKVGHHGSKTSSDKNFIDEIDPKYSVISVGKNNRYGHPNKKVLNNLDGSIIYRTDQDGSIMFKIKKNKLRIETYSL
;
A
#
# COMPACT_ATOMS: atom_id res chain seq x y z
N MET A 1 -16.53 -43.33 -17.67
CA MET A 1 -15.30 -43.09 -16.85
C MET A 1 -14.03 -43.03 -17.72
N ILE A 2 -13.79 -43.93 -18.65
CA ILE A 2 -12.59 -43.94 -19.54
C ILE A 2 -12.46 -42.64 -20.36
N ARG A 3 -13.54 -42.18 -21.03
CA ARG A 3 -13.51 -40.91 -21.82
C ARG A 3 -13.18 -39.66 -20.99
N LEU A 4 -13.62 -39.60 -19.72
CA LEU A 4 -13.29 -38.48 -18.84
C LEU A 4 -11.83 -38.51 -18.41
N LYS A 5 -11.27 -39.69 -18.08
CA LYS A 5 -9.83 -39.81 -17.77
C LYS A 5 -8.95 -39.42 -18.94
N THR A 6 -9.34 -39.74 -20.17
CA THR A 6 -8.61 -39.34 -21.39
C THR A 6 -8.66 -37.82 -21.59
N LEU A 7 -9.84 -37.20 -21.44
CA LEU A 7 -10.00 -35.74 -21.55
C LEU A 7 -9.12 -34.98 -20.55
N LEU A 8 -9.05 -35.48 -19.31
CA LEU A 8 -8.25 -34.87 -18.23
C LEU A 8 -6.72 -34.98 -18.45
N GLN A 9 -6.26 -35.70 -19.45
CA GLN A 9 -4.83 -35.79 -19.82
C GLN A 9 -4.41 -34.74 -20.82
N TYR A 10 -5.34 -34.07 -21.54
CA TYR A 10 -5.01 -33.05 -22.53
C TYR A 10 -4.80 -31.68 -21.91
N ASN A 11 -3.62 -31.08 -22.11
CA ASN A 11 -3.30 -29.76 -21.59
C ASN A 11 -4.23 -28.64 -22.13
N TYR A 12 -4.70 -28.74 -23.36
CA TYR A 12 -5.62 -27.78 -23.98
C TYR A 12 -6.96 -27.67 -23.22
N PHE A 13 -7.46 -28.78 -22.67
CA PHE A 13 -8.68 -28.77 -21.86
C PHE A 13 -8.59 -27.77 -20.70
N TYR A 14 -7.47 -27.75 -19.97
CA TYR A 14 -7.31 -26.85 -18.82
C TYR A 14 -7.16 -25.40 -19.23
N ILE A 15 -6.51 -25.12 -20.36
CA ILE A 15 -6.38 -23.76 -20.91
C ILE A 15 -7.76 -23.22 -21.26
N ILE A 16 -8.56 -24.01 -22.01
CA ILE A 16 -9.93 -23.64 -22.37
C ILE A 16 -10.79 -23.45 -21.12
N LEU A 17 -10.69 -24.36 -20.13
CA LEU A 17 -11.41 -24.26 -18.87
C LEU A 17 -11.08 -22.97 -18.11
N VAL A 18 -9.79 -22.60 -18.01
CA VAL A 18 -9.35 -21.35 -17.37
C VAL A 18 -9.92 -20.13 -18.08
N ILE A 19 -9.86 -20.10 -19.42
CA ILE A 19 -10.41 -18.99 -20.22
C ILE A 19 -11.92 -18.87 -19.97
N LEU A 20 -12.66 -19.98 -20.02
CA LEU A 20 -14.10 -20.00 -19.80
C LEU A 20 -14.45 -19.52 -18.38
N VAL A 21 -13.73 -19.99 -17.36
CA VAL A 21 -13.97 -19.59 -15.96
C VAL A 21 -13.61 -18.13 -15.75
N LEU A 22 -12.56 -17.60 -16.41
CA LEU A 22 -12.23 -16.18 -16.38
C LEU A 22 -13.33 -15.33 -17.03
N CYS A 23 -13.86 -15.75 -18.19
CA CYS A 23 -15.00 -15.08 -18.83
C CYS A 23 -16.23 -15.05 -17.91
N LEU A 24 -16.56 -16.19 -17.30
CA LEU A 24 -17.66 -16.28 -16.34
C LEU A 24 -17.43 -15.39 -15.11
N ALA A 25 -16.20 -15.36 -14.60
CA ALA A 25 -15.85 -14.48 -13.49
C ALA A 25 -16.01 -13.00 -13.85
N PHE A 26 -15.61 -12.59 -15.04
CA PHE A 26 -15.83 -11.22 -15.56
C PHE A 26 -17.31 -10.89 -15.70
N ILE A 27 -18.11 -11.78 -16.30
CA ILE A 27 -19.56 -11.61 -16.43
C ILE A 27 -20.19 -11.48 -15.05
N ARG A 28 -19.88 -12.39 -14.13
CA ARG A 28 -20.43 -12.35 -12.77
C ARG A 28 -20.04 -11.09 -11.99
N ASN A 29 -18.83 -10.55 -12.22
CA ASN A 29 -18.39 -9.30 -11.61
C ASN A 29 -19.09 -8.06 -12.21
N SER A 30 -19.57 -8.14 -13.45
CA SER A 30 -20.33 -7.07 -14.10
C SER A 30 -21.76 -6.97 -13.52
N PHE A 31 -22.32 -8.09 -13.07
CA PHE A 31 -23.58 -8.12 -12.30
C PHE A 31 -23.27 -7.85 -10.82
N HIS A 32 -23.02 -6.59 -10.48
CA HIS A 32 -22.58 -6.21 -9.14
C HIS A 32 -23.65 -6.53 -8.10
N ASN A 33 -23.25 -7.19 -7.03
CA ASN A 33 -24.07 -7.29 -5.83
C ASN A 33 -24.13 -5.90 -5.19
N GLU A 34 -25.31 -5.30 -5.17
CA GLU A 34 -25.57 -4.11 -4.38
C GLU A 34 -25.47 -4.45 -2.88
N SER A 35 -25.12 -3.46 -2.08
CA SER A 35 -25.11 -3.61 -0.63
C SER A 35 -26.50 -4.01 -0.13
N LYS A 36 -26.54 -4.80 0.91
CA LYS A 36 -27.77 -5.17 1.65
C LYS A 36 -28.22 -4.07 2.62
N PHE A 37 -27.43 -3.00 2.76
CA PHE A 37 -27.76 -1.82 3.55
C PHE A 37 -28.15 -0.66 2.62
N ASN A 38 -29.12 0.13 3.05
CA ASN A 38 -29.58 1.30 2.31
C ASN A 38 -28.74 2.56 2.62
N GLY A 39 -27.90 2.52 3.66
CA GLY A 39 -27.03 3.63 4.07
C GLY A 39 -27.64 4.57 5.12
N SER A 40 -28.91 4.39 5.48
CA SER A 40 -29.61 5.18 6.50
C SER A 40 -29.73 4.47 7.85
N GLU A 41 -29.32 3.21 7.91
CA GLU A 41 -29.42 2.43 9.14
C GLU A 41 -28.46 2.96 10.22
N THR A 42 -28.97 3.01 11.46
CA THR A 42 -28.22 3.49 12.64
C THR A 42 -28.00 2.41 13.69
N SER A 43 -28.69 1.26 13.60
CA SER A 43 -28.58 0.18 14.56
C SER A 43 -28.34 -1.16 13.86
N PHE A 44 -27.39 -1.90 14.35
CA PHE A 44 -26.88 -3.11 13.71
C PHE A 44 -26.73 -4.24 14.70
N ILE A 45 -26.79 -5.47 14.15
CA ILE A 45 -26.48 -6.70 14.89
C ILE A 45 -25.48 -7.51 14.03
N GLY A 46 -24.49 -8.12 14.68
CA GLY A 46 -23.53 -8.94 13.97
C GLY A 46 -22.59 -9.72 14.88
N ILE A 47 -21.71 -10.49 14.26
CA ILE A 47 -20.70 -11.32 14.94
C ILE A 47 -19.33 -10.69 14.69
N VAL A 48 -18.55 -10.52 15.74
CA VAL A 48 -17.19 -10.00 15.68
C VAL A 48 -16.25 -11.02 15.03
N ASP A 49 -15.68 -10.70 13.88
CA ASP A 49 -14.78 -11.59 13.14
C ASP A 49 -13.30 -11.26 13.39
N GLU A 50 -12.96 -9.96 13.51
CA GLU A 50 -11.61 -9.49 13.76
C GLU A 50 -11.65 -8.19 14.58
N ILE A 51 -10.68 -8.03 15.48
CA ILE A 51 -10.46 -6.80 16.26
C ILE A 51 -9.01 -6.42 16.08
N LYS A 52 -8.76 -5.19 15.63
CA LYS A 52 -7.43 -4.58 15.57
C LYS A 52 -7.43 -3.34 16.44
N LYS A 53 -6.47 -3.24 17.35
CA LYS A 53 -6.25 -2.06 18.16
C LYS A 53 -5.33 -1.11 17.41
N SER A 54 -5.70 0.15 17.34
CA SER A 54 -4.85 1.28 17.00
C SER A 54 -4.74 2.16 18.25
N ASP A 55 -3.87 3.18 18.25
CA ASP A 55 -3.59 3.97 19.45
C ASP A 55 -4.86 4.56 20.06
N ASP A 56 -5.76 5.13 19.23
CA ASP A 56 -6.95 5.87 19.70
C ASP A 56 -8.28 5.16 19.39
N TYR A 57 -8.27 4.05 18.67
CA TYR A 57 -9.51 3.39 18.26
C TYR A 57 -9.34 1.89 18.00
N TYR A 58 -10.47 1.18 18.05
CA TYR A 58 -10.57 -0.21 17.64
C TYR A 58 -11.19 -0.32 16.25
N LYS A 59 -10.50 -1.00 15.34
CA LYS A 59 -11.04 -1.39 14.05
C LYS A 59 -11.63 -2.78 14.15
N ILE A 60 -12.95 -2.89 14.04
CA ILE A 60 -13.70 -4.13 14.26
C ILE A 60 -14.30 -4.59 12.93
N THR A 61 -13.95 -5.80 12.49
CA THR A 61 -14.62 -6.44 11.35
C THR A 61 -15.80 -7.25 11.86
N ILE A 62 -16.99 -6.96 11.36
CA ILE A 62 -18.25 -7.51 11.84
C ILE A 62 -18.98 -8.20 10.70
N LYS A 63 -19.45 -9.44 10.92
CA LYS A 63 -20.37 -10.17 10.03
C LYS A 63 -21.80 -9.89 10.47
N SER A 64 -22.47 -9.03 9.71
CA SER A 64 -23.88 -8.69 9.86
C SER A 64 -24.67 -9.27 8.68
N LYS A 65 -25.65 -8.53 8.09
CA LYS A 65 -26.30 -8.88 6.80
C LYS A 65 -25.25 -9.01 5.70
N GLU A 66 -24.20 -8.22 5.78
CA GLU A 66 -22.97 -8.27 4.98
C GLU A 66 -21.77 -7.99 5.88
N LYS A 67 -20.55 -8.14 5.34
CA LYS A 67 -19.32 -7.81 6.07
C LYS A 67 -19.15 -6.30 6.13
N ILE A 68 -19.02 -5.74 7.33
CA ILE A 68 -18.76 -4.31 7.57
C ILE A 68 -17.54 -4.14 8.46
N ILE A 69 -16.92 -2.97 8.34
CA ILE A 69 -15.78 -2.59 9.17
C ILE A 69 -16.17 -1.36 9.98
N GLY A 70 -16.16 -1.52 11.30
CA GLY A 70 -16.46 -0.47 12.26
C GLY A 70 -15.20 0.15 12.86
N SER A 71 -15.22 1.47 13.07
CA SER A 71 -14.24 2.19 13.89
C SER A 71 -14.91 2.62 15.17
N TYR A 72 -14.40 2.16 16.32
CA TYR A 72 -14.89 2.50 17.65
C TYR A 72 -13.79 3.22 18.43
N TYR A 73 -14.03 4.48 18.76
CA TYR A 73 -13.09 5.32 19.49
C TYR A 73 -13.32 5.14 21.00
N SER A 74 -12.35 4.60 21.72
CA SER A 74 -12.38 4.42 23.17
C SER A 74 -10.98 4.33 23.72
N LYS A 75 -10.73 5.05 24.81
CA LYS A 75 -9.49 4.93 25.59
C LYS A 75 -9.53 3.72 26.54
N GLU A 76 -10.73 3.23 26.86
CA GLU A 76 -10.91 2.07 27.70
C GLU A 76 -10.72 0.76 26.93
N PRO A 77 -10.22 -0.30 27.60
CA PRO A 77 -10.12 -1.62 27.00
C PRO A 77 -11.48 -2.15 26.55
N LEU A 78 -11.55 -2.65 25.34
CA LEU A 78 -12.77 -3.19 24.77
C LEU A 78 -13.09 -4.58 25.35
N ASN A 79 -14.18 -4.72 26.09
CA ASN A 79 -14.60 -6.00 26.69
C ASN A 79 -15.42 -6.86 25.70
N ILE A 80 -14.88 -7.11 24.50
CA ILE A 80 -15.50 -7.91 23.44
C ILE A 80 -14.44 -8.89 22.94
N SER A 81 -14.90 -10.12 22.67
CA SER A 81 -14.05 -11.20 22.13
C SER A 81 -14.45 -11.56 20.69
N LEU A 82 -13.53 -12.22 19.97
CA LEU A 82 -13.84 -12.73 18.64
C LEU A 82 -15.00 -13.73 18.72
N GLY A 83 -15.94 -13.60 17.80
CA GLY A 83 -17.12 -14.45 17.72
C GLY A 83 -18.28 -14.03 18.61
N ASP A 84 -18.12 -13.01 19.45
CA ASP A 84 -19.24 -12.47 20.24
C ASP A 84 -20.31 -11.88 19.31
N LYS A 85 -21.57 -12.11 19.64
CA LYS A 85 -22.70 -11.45 18.98
C LYS A 85 -22.94 -10.13 19.67
N ILE A 86 -22.87 -9.06 18.88
CA ILE A 86 -23.00 -7.68 19.38
C ILE A 86 -24.14 -6.95 18.70
N THR A 87 -24.74 -6.02 19.42
CA THR A 87 -25.52 -4.93 18.85
C THR A 87 -24.72 -3.64 18.98
N PHE A 88 -24.78 -2.79 17.96
CA PHE A 88 -24.08 -1.52 17.99
C PHE A 88 -24.87 -0.46 17.23
N LYS A 89 -24.68 0.80 17.66
CA LYS A 89 -25.24 1.99 16.99
C LYS A 89 -24.09 2.74 16.34
N GLY A 90 -24.35 3.35 15.20
CA GLY A 90 -23.36 4.12 14.48
C GLY A 90 -23.85 4.60 13.12
N THR A 91 -23.00 5.35 12.43
CA THR A 91 -23.28 5.95 11.13
C THR A 91 -22.54 5.23 10.00
N LEU A 92 -23.27 4.85 8.94
CA LEU A 92 -22.71 4.25 7.74
C LEU A 92 -22.05 5.31 6.85
N SER A 93 -20.95 4.95 6.25
CA SER A 93 -20.28 5.75 5.23
C SER A 93 -19.73 4.88 4.11
N LYS A 94 -19.83 5.34 2.86
CA LYS A 94 -19.19 4.65 1.73
C LYS A 94 -17.68 4.86 1.79
N PRO A 95 -16.86 3.80 1.55
CA PRO A 95 -15.43 3.97 1.42
C PRO A 95 -15.07 4.95 0.29
N LYS A 96 -14.07 5.80 0.53
CA LYS A 96 -13.61 6.77 -0.46
C LYS A 96 -12.68 6.12 -1.50
N ASN A 97 -12.72 6.63 -2.73
CA ASN A 97 -11.69 6.34 -3.73
C ASN A 97 -10.35 6.97 -3.34
N ASN A 98 -9.28 6.54 -3.99
CA ASN A 98 -8.03 7.27 -3.94
C ASN A 98 -8.12 8.52 -4.83
N THR A 99 -7.70 9.64 -4.28
CA THR A 99 -7.69 10.95 -4.95
C THR A 99 -6.30 11.33 -5.48
N ILE A 100 -5.25 10.62 -5.06
CA ILE A 100 -3.91 10.71 -5.63
C ILE A 100 -3.74 9.59 -6.66
N PRO A 101 -3.32 9.91 -7.90
CA PRO A 101 -3.20 8.92 -8.98
C PRO A 101 -2.26 7.77 -8.62
N ASN A 102 -2.55 6.56 -9.11
CA ASN A 102 -1.69 5.38 -8.99
C ASN A 102 -1.40 4.92 -7.54
N THR A 103 -2.14 5.44 -6.58
CA THR A 103 -2.05 5.00 -5.17
C THR A 103 -3.02 3.86 -4.88
N PHE A 104 -2.99 3.35 -3.66
CA PHE A 104 -3.86 2.26 -3.24
C PHE A 104 -5.32 2.70 -3.17
N ASN A 105 -6.18 2.04 -3.92
CA ASN A 105 -7.62 2.31 -3.89
C ASN A 105 -8.30 1.46 -2.80
N TYR A 106 -8.51 2.07 -1.64
CA TYR A 106 -9.12 1.39 -0.48
C TYR A 106 -10.56 0.97 -0.74
N ARG A 107 -11.35 1.77 -1.46
CA ARG A 107 -12.73 1.43 -1.84
C ARG A 107 -12.76 0.16 -2.69
N LYS A 108 -11.93 0.11 -3.75
CA LYS A 108 -11.84 -1.07 -4.62
C LYS A 108 -11.35 -2.31 -3.85
N TYR A 109 -10.37 -2.13 -2.95
CA TYR A 109 -9.91 -3.21 -2.08
C TYR A 109 -11.04 -3.75 -1.20
N LEU A 110 -11.81 -2.89 -0.54
CA LEU A 110 -12.92 -3.29 0.31
C LEU A 110 -14.03 -3.99 -0.48
N TYR A 111 -14.37 -3.47 -1.65
CA TYR A 111 -15.37 -4.10 -2.54
C TYR A 111 -14.95 -5.50 -2.98
N ASN A 112 -13.66 -5.71 -3.26
CA ASN A 112 -13.13 -7.02 -3.58
C ASN A 112 -13.22 -8.00 -2.39
N HIS A 113 -13.37 -7.48 -1.16
CA HIS A 113 -13.55 -8.25 0.06
C HIS A 113 -15.01 -8.25 0.55
N HIS A 114 -15.97 -7.87 -0.31
CA HIS A 114 -17.40 -7.77 -0.01
C HIS A 114 -17.73 -6.85 1.16
N VAL A 115 -16.99 -5.75 1.30
CA VAL A 115 -17.24 -4.67 2.26
C VAL A 115 -17.65 -3.42 1.49
N TYR A 116 -18.92 -3.04 1.59
CA TYR A 116 -19.50 -1.91 0.85
C TYR A 116 -19.64 -0.67 1.71
N TYR A 117 -19.74 -0.83 3.03
CA TYR A 117 -19.86 0.26 4.00
C TYR A 117 -18.86 0.15 5.13
N LEU A 118 -18.42 1.32 5.61
CA LEU A 118 -17.71 1.52 6.87
C LEU A 118 -18.70 2.08 7.89
N VAL A 119 -18.49 1.78 9.17
CA VAL A 119 -19.34 2.28 10.26
C VAL A 119 -18.49 3.03 11.26
N LYS A 120 -18.86 4.27 11.59
CA LYS A 120 -18.38 4.92 12.80
C LYS A 120 -19.30 4.47 13.94
N ILE A 121 -18.76 3.69 14.86
CA ILE A 121 -19.52 3.10 15.96
C ILE A 121 -19.54 4.07 17.14
N ASP A 122 -20.73 4.36 17.65
CA ASP A 122 -20.94 5.24 18.80
C ASP A 122 -21.08 4.44 20.09
N SER A 123 -21.74 3.26 20.03
CA SER A 123 -21.94 2.39 21.20
C SER A 123 -22.01 0.94 20.80
N ILE A 124 -21.51 0.05 21.69
CA ILE A 124 -21.52 -1.40 21.50
C ILE A 124 -22.08 -2.08 22.74
N LYS A 125 -22.94 -3.11 22.52
CA LYS A 125 -23.43 -3.99 23.59
C LYS A 125 -23.26 -5.45 23.17
N VAL A 126 -22.71 -6.28 24.05
CA VAL A 126 -22.61 -7.74 23.83
C VAL A 126 -23.97 -8.37 24.11
N VAL A 127 -24.50 -9.08 23.13
CA VAL A 127 -25.77 -9.80 23.24
C VAL A 127 -25.53 -11.23 23.78
N SER A 128 -24.53 -11.90 23.23
CA SER A 128 -24.13 -13.22 23.70
C SER A 128 -22.67 -13.50 23.40
N LYS A 129 -22.04 -14.26 24.29
CA LYS A 129 -20.67 -14.76 24.08
C LYS A 129 -20.65 -15.87 23.04
N THR A 130 -19.50 -16.01 22.36
CA THR A 130 -19.35 -17.01 21.31
C THR A 130 -19.46 -18.45 21.86
N ARG A 131 -20.15 -19.31 21.08
CA ARG A 131 -20.16 -20.77 21.28
C ARG A 131 -19.44 -21.51 20.13
N SER A 132 -18.92 -20.78 19.15
CA SER A 132 -18.22 -21.36 18.01
C SER A 132 -16.82 -21.83 18.39
N ILE A 133 -16.52 -23.09 18.19
CA ILE A 133 -15.21 -23.71 18.45
C ILE A 133 -14.09 -22.93 17.76
N LYS A 134 -14.31 -22.51 16.51
CA LYS A 134 -13.37 -21.66 15.75
C LYS A 134 -12.93 -20.43 16.53
N TYR A 135 -13.89 -19.65 17.04
CA TYR A 135 -13.59 -18.40 17.75
C TYR A 135 -13.09 -18.66 19.17
N MET A 136 -13.55 -19.73 19.82
CA MET A 136 -13.01 -20.14 21.11
C MET A 136 -11.52 -20.49 21.02
N VAL A 137 -11.12 -21.25 20.01
CA VAL A 137 -9.71 -21.58 19.77
C VAL A 137 -8.90 -20.33 19.43
N LYS A 138 -9.42 -19.43 18.57
CA LYS A 138 -8.75 -18.16 18.28
C LYS A 138 -8.53 -17.33 19.54
N ASN A 139 -9.57 -17.13 20.34
CA ASN A 139 -9.49 -16.37 21.59
C ASN A 139 -8.49 -16.99 22.57
N TYR A 140 -8.46 -18.32 22.65
CA TYR A 140 -7.47 -19.03 23.46
C TYR A 140 -6.03 -18.76 22.97
N ILE A 141 -5.81 -18.83 21.64
CA ILE A 141 -4.49 -18.55 21.05
C ILE A 141 -4.08 -17.11 21.34
N VAL A 142 -4.95 -16.11 21.11
CA VAL A 142 -4.68 -14.70 21.38
C VAL A 142 -4.30 -14.51 22.84
N LYS A 143 -5.17 -14.94 23.77
CA LYS A 143 -4.96 -14.78 25.20
C LYS A 143 -3.71 -15.50 25.73
N ARG A 144 -3.38 -16.67 25.17
CA ARG A 144 -2.16 -17.39 25.51
C ARG A 144 -0.92 -16.70 24.93
N SER A 145 -1.01 -16.19 23.69
CA SER A 145 0.10 -15.47 23.05
C SER A 145 0.52 -14.23 23.83
N GLU A 146 -0.42 -13.50 24.44
CA GLU A 146 -0.15 -12.30 25.26
C GLU A 146 0.74 -12.58 26.49
N LYS A 147 0.91 -13.86 26.88
CA LYS A 147 1.80 -14.26 27.96
C LYS A 147 3.26 -14.37 27.55
N PHE A 148 3.59 -14.26 26.25
CA PHE A 148 4.94 -14.36 25.70
C PHE A 148 5.48 -12.98 25.31
N LYS A 149 6.78 -12.79 25.38
CA LYS A 149 7.46 -11.53 25.05
C LYS A 149 7.20 -11.05 23.63
N HIS A 150 7.19 -12.00 22.65
CA HIS A 150 6.95 -11.72 21.24
C HIS A 150 5.57 -12.26 20.82
N SER A 151 4.51 -11.77 21.47
CA SER A 151 3.12 -12.18 21.21
C SER A 151 2.70 -12.00 19.75
N ASP A 152 3.25 -11.00 19.08
CA ASP A 152 3.06 -10.66 17.68
C ASP A 152 3.46 -11.82 16.73
N TYR A 153 4.58 -12.50 16.99
CA TYR A 153 5.01 -13.67 16.21
C TYR A 153 4.06 -14.85 16.38
N PHE A 154 3.59 -15.11 17.61
CA PHE A 154 2.60 -16.17 17.84
C PHE A 154 1.29 -15.89 17.12
N LYS A 155 0.77 -14.65 17.18
CA LYS A 155 -0.45 -14.24 16.49
C LYS A 155 -0.26 -14.36 14.96
N ALA A 156 0.89 -13.92 14.43
CA ALA A 156 1.18 -14.02 13.00
C ALA A 156 1.21 -15.48 12.50
N PHE A 157 1.91 -16.37 13.19
CA PHE A 157 2.11 -17.75 12.73
C PHE A 157 0.98 -18.72 13.06
N LEU A 158 0.19 -18.48 14.12
CA LEU A 158 -0.87 -19.38 14.52
C LEU A 158 -2.25 -18.99 14.01
N ILE A 159 -2.54 -17.69 13.89
CA ILE A 159 -3.85 -17.22 13.43
C ILE A 159 -3.78 -16.28 12.20
N GLY A 160 -2.57 -15.94 11.72
CA GLY A 160 -2.37 -15.08 10.56
C GLY A 160 -2.56 -13.58 10.84
N ASP A 161 -2.54 -13.16 12.10
CA ASP A 161 -2.65 -11.76 12.49
C ASP A 161 -1.26 -11.15 12.71
N LYS A 162 -0.89 -10.21 11.85
CA LYS A 162 0.37 -9.50 11.85
C LYS A 162 0.22 -8.00 12.14
N SER A 163 -0.96 -7.57 12.59
CA SER A 163 -1.27 -6.15 12.78
C SER A 163 -0.46 -5.50 13.91
N GLU A 164 0.00 -6.29 14.86
CA GLU A 164 0.80 -5.82 16.00
C GLU A 164 2.32 -5.99 15.81
N MET A 165 2.79 -6.41 14.62
CA MET A 165 4.22 -6.60 14.37
C MET A 165 4.91 -5.28 14.03
N ASP A 166 5.67 -4.72 14.96
CA ASP A 166 6.43 -3.47 14.77
C ASP A 166 7.45 -3.60 13.63
N ASP A 167 8.13 -4.75 13.53
CA ASP A 167 9.16 -5.00 12.52
C ASP A 167 8.60 -5.31 11.11
N TYR A 168 7.26 -5.34 10.93
CA TYR A 168 6.66 -5.77 9.67
C TYR A 168 7.06 -4.88 8.50
N SER A 169 7.19 -3.56 8.73
CA SER A 169 7.64 -2.61 7.71
C SER A 169 9.08 -2.86 7.26
N LEU A 170 9.97 -3.25 8.17
CA LEU A 170 11.34 -3.66 7.87
C LEU A 170 11.38 -4.94 7.01
N PHE A 171 10.56 -5.92 7.36
CA PHE A 171 10.45 -7.16 6.57
C PHE A 171 9.88 -6.91 5.17
N GLN A 172 8.98 -5.92 5.01
CA GLN A 172 8.50 -5.50 3.70
C GLN A 172 9.62 -4.86 2.86
N LYS A 173 10.39 -3.95 3.44
CA LYS A 173 11.55 -3.32 2.77
C LYS A 173 12.59 -4.35 2.32
N ASN A 174 12.83 -5.38 3.13
CA ASN A 174 13.75 -6.48 2.82
C ASN A 174 13.17 -7.50 1.81
N GLY A 175 11.88 -7.42 1.46
CA GLY A 175 11.21 -8.35 0.55
C GLY A 175 10.87 -9.71 1.15
N VAL A 176 10.89 -9.83 2.49
CA VAL A 176 10.67 -11.11 3.23
C VAL A 176 9.36 -11.16 4.01
N SER A 177 8.51 -10.13 3.91
CA SER A 177 7.23 -10.03 4.63
C SER A 177 6.25 -11.18 4.36
N HIS A 178 6.41 -11.88 3.22
CA HIS A 178 5.60 -13.05 2.86
C HIS A 178 5.81 -14.23 3.80
N LEU A 179 6.91 -14.28 4.55
CA LEU A 179 7.20 -15.32 5.54
C LEU A 179 6.33 -15.22 6.80
N PHE A 180 5.82 -14.03 7.11
CA PHE A 180 4.94 -13.75 8.25
C PHE A 180 3.46 -13.83 7.90
N ALA A 181 3.15 -14.02 6.62
CA ALA A 181 1.81 -14.42 6.19
C ALA A 181 1.75 -15.94 6.14
N ILE A 182 0.72 -16.55 6.72
CA ILE A 182 0.54 -18.00 6.60
C ILE A 182 0.43 -18.36 5.12
N SER A 183 1.34 -19.20 4.66
CA SER A 183 1.54 -19.50 3.24
C SER A 183 1.55 -21.00 2.96
N GLY A 184 1.66 -21.35 1.68
CA GLY A 184 1.81 -22.75 1.26
C GLY A 184 3.00 -23.48 1.88
N MET A 185 4.08 -22.77 2.19
CA MET A 185 5.23 -23.33 2.86
C MET A 185 4.89 -23.81 4.27
N HIS A 186 4.13 -23.02 5.05
CA HIS A 186 3.68 -23.39 6.38
C HIS A 186 2.75 -24.62 6.34
N LEU A 187 1.82 -24.65 5.37
CA LEU A 187 0.93 -25.80 5.20
C LEU A 187 1.71 -27.05 4.77
N SER A 188 2.69 -26.89 3.87
CA SER A 188 3.53 -28.01 3.42
C SER A 188 4.38 -28.56 4.55
N LEU A 189 4.93 -27.72 5.42
CA LEU A 189 5.68 -28.15 6.59
C LEU A 189 4.78 -28.88 7.59
N LEU A 190 3.61 -28.34 7.92
CA LEU A 190 2.63 -28.97 8.80
C LEU A 190 2.16 -30.33 8.25
N SER A 191 1.81 -30.37 6.95
CA SER A 191 1.40 -31.61 6.31
C SER A 191 2.53 -32.65 6.30
N GLY A 192 3.77 -32.21 6.04
CA GLY A 192 4.96 -33.08 6.07
C GLY A 192 5.18 -33.70 7.45
N ILE A 193 5.08 -32.89 8.52
CA ILE A 193 5.18 -33.38 9.91
C ILE A 193 4.08 -34.42 10.20
N ILE A 194 2.83 -34.13 9.86
CA ILE A 194 1.71 -35.04 10.11
C ILE A 194 1.90 -36.35 9.34
N LEU A 195 2.25 -36.29 8.05
CA LEU A 195 2.50 -37.46 7.24
C LEU A 195 3.68 -38.31 7.75
N PHE A 196 4.71 -37.64 8.29
CA PHE A 196 5.87 -38.30 8.90
C PHE A 196 5.49 -39.00 10.22
N VAL A 197 4.80 -38.31 11.12
CA VAL A 197 4.35 -38.88 12.41
C VAL A 197 3.40 -40.03 12.19
N LEU A 198 2.46 -39.88 11.25
CA LEU A 198 1.45 -40.86 10.93
C LEU A 198 1.91 -41.87 9.84
N LYS A 199 3.22 -41.99 9.57
CA LYS A 199 3.74 -42.80 8.44
C LYS A 199 3.23 -44.25 8.40
N LYS A 200 2.92 -44.85 9.55
CA LYS A 200 2.39 -46.22 9.67
C LYS A 200 0.86 -46.31 9.49
N SER A 201 0.13 -45.20 9.56
CA SER A 201 -1.31 -45.16 9.42
C SER A 201 -1.73 -45.18 7.94
N ARG A 202 -2.70 -46.08 7.62
CA ARG A 202 -3.35 -46.07 6.29
C ARG A 202 -4.18 -44.82 6.03
N PHE A 203 -4.58 -44.08 7.09
CA PHE A 203 -5.42 -42.89 7.02
C PHE A 203 -4.60 -41.59 7.07
N LYS A 204 -3.29 -41.64 7.04
CA LYS A 204 -2.40 -40.46 7.21
C LYS A 204 -2.75 -39.28 6.31
N GLU A 205 -3.09 -39.54 5.04
CA GLU A 205 -3.44 -38.48 4.07
C GLU A 205 -4.79 -37.82 4.41
N ILE A 206 -5.77 -38.62 4.83
CA ILE A 206 -7.10 -38.15 5.25
C ILE A 206 -6.99 -37.30 6.53
N LEU A 207 -6.22 -37.78 7.51
CA LEU A 207 -6.00 -37.08 8.77
C LEU A 207 -5.24 -35.77 8.53
N ALA A 208 -4.27 -35.76 7.62
CA ALA A 208 -3.58 -34.53 7.21
C ALA A 208 -4.55 -33.53 6.55
N CYS A 209 -5.44 -34.00 5.66
CA CYS A 209 -6.46 -33.13 5.05
C CYS A 209 -7.39 -32.52 6.12
N ILE A 210 -7.90 -33.31 7.03
CA ILE A 210 -8.79 -32.86 8.12
C ILE A 210 -8.07 -31.81 8.97
N PHE A 211 -6.84 -32.08 9.38
CA PHE A 211 -6.05 -31.13 10.16
C PHE A 211 -5.84 -29.80 9.42
N LEU A 212 -5.44 -29.85 8.14
CA LEU A 212 -5.22 -28.64 7.34
C LEU A 212 -6.52 -27.85 7.10
N ILE A 213 -7.65 -28.51 6.96
CA ILE A 213 -8.97 -27.87 6.89
C ILE A 213 -9.26 -27.15 8.20
N LEU A 214 -9.11 -27.81 9.34
CA LEU A 214 -9.33 -27.21 10.66
C LEU A 214 -8.37 -26.02 10.90
N PHE A 215 -7.11 -26.18 10.56
CA PHE A 215 -6.10 -25.10 10.63
C PHE A 215 -6.49 -23.91 9.75
N SER A 216 -6.95 -24.16 8.51
CA SER A 216 -7.38 -23.10 7.59
C SER A 216 -8.62 -22.34 8.10
N MET A 217 -9.48 -22.98 8.89
CA MET A 217 -10.65 -22.33 9.51
C MET A 217 -10.26 -21.39 10.66
N ILE A 218 -9.18 -21.70 11.38
CA ILE A 218 -8.67 -20.89 12.51
C ILE A 218 -7.91 -19.68 11.97
N THR A 219 -7.14 -19.83 10.92
CA THR A 219 -6.36 -18.75 10.31
C THR A 219 -7.25 -17.75 9.57
N ASN A 220 -6.82 -16.51 9.46
CA ASN A 220 -7.56 -15.52 8.69
C ASN A 220 -7.56 -15.91 7.21
N TYR A 221 -8.74 -16.03 6.62
CA TYR A 221 -8.97 -16.50 5.25
C TYR A 221 -8.08 -15.81 4.22
N SER A 222 -6.91 -16.38 3.90
CA SER A 222 -6.06 -15.90 2.84
C SER A 222 -6.17 -16.76 1.59
N ALA A 223 -6.13 -16.12 0.43
CA ALA A 223 -6.12 -16.79 -0.86
C ALA A 223 -4.99 -17.83 -0.99
N SER A 224 -3.84 -17.54 -0.39
CA SER A 224 -2.67 -18.44 -0.38
C SER A 224 -2.91 -19.73 0.39
N ILE A 225 -3.63 -19.65 1.52
CA ILE A 225 -3.97 -20.83 2.32
C ILE A 225 -4.94 -21.75 1.56
N TYR A 226 -6.03 -21.17 1.00
CA TYR A 226 -7.00 -21.96 0.23
C TYR A 226 -6.37 -22.59 -1.00
N ARG A 227 -5.54 -21.84 -1.74
CA ARG A 227 -4.80 -22.39 -2.88
C ARG A 227 -3.97 -23.61 -2.45
N SER A 228 -3.23 -23.50 -1.35
CA SER A 228 -2.31 -24.57 -0.90
C SER A 228 -3.07 -25.78 -0.37
N LEU A 229 -4.16 -25.54 0.36
CA LEU A 229 -5.05 -26.60 0.84
C LEU A 229 -5.68 -27.38 -0.33
N LEU A 230 -6.27 -26.68 -1.31
CA LEU A 230 -6.87 -27.31 -2.48
C LEU A 230 -5.83 -28.04 -3.32
N LEU A 231 -4.64 -27.45 -3.49
CA LEU A 231 -3.54 -28.09 -4.22
C LEU A 231 -3.15 -29.42 -3.53
N PHE A 232 -3.01 -29.43 -2.22
CA PHE A 232 -2.71 -30.64 -1.44
C PHE A 232 -3.81 -31.70 -1.61
N ILE A 233 -5.08 -31.33 -1.46
CA ILE A 233 -6.23 -32.24 -1.62
C ILE A 233 -6.27 -32.80 -3.05
N TYR A 234 -6.13 -31.95 -4.08
CA TYR A 234 -6.20 -32.38 -5.47
C TYR A 234 -5.02 -33.28 -5.88
N ILE A 235 -3.83 -33.05 -5.33
CA ILE A 235 -2.68 -33.96 -5.55
C ILE A 235 -2.98 -35.35 -4.95
N ILE A 236 -3.56 -35.42 -3.75
CA ILE A 236 -3.94 -36.70 -3.14
C ILE A 236 -5.03 -37.41 -3.95
N LEU A 237 -6.07 -36.67 -4.36
CA LEU A 237 -7.14 -37.23 -5.20
C LEU A 237 -6.60 -37.71 -6.55
N ASN A 238 -5.73 -36.94 -7.20
CA ASN A 238 -5.07 -37.33 -8.46
C ASN A 238 -4.33 -38.66 -8.30
N LYS A 239 -3.60 -38.83 -7.19
CA LYS A 239 -2.85 -40.05 -6.89
C LYS A 239 -3.78 -41.21 -6.58
N LYS A 240 -4.82 -41.04 -5.71
CA LYS A 240 -5.73 -42.10 -5.28
C LYS A 240 -6.64 -42.60 -6.40
N LEU A 241 -7.05 -41.72 -7.30
CA LEU A 241 -7.92 -42.02 -8.43
C LEU A 241 -7.17 -42.40 -9.71
N ASP A 242 -5.81 -42.42 -9.67
CA ASP A 242 -4.92 -42.66 -10.81
C ASP A 242 -5.35 -41.84 -12.05
N LEU A 243 -5.53 -40.49 -11.84
CA LEU A 243 -5.98 -39.62 -12.92
C LEU A 243 -4.82 -39.19 -13.84
N ARG A 244 -3.57 -39.26 -13.37
CA ARG A 244 -2.34 -38.92 -14.10
C ARG A 244 -2.31 -37.49 -14.62
N ILE A 245 -2.95 -36.56 -13.89
CA ILE A 245 -2.98 -35.14 -14.22
C ILE A 245 -1.63 -34.51 -13.85
N SER A 246 -1.05 -33.70 -14.74
CA SER A 246 0.19 -32.99 -14.44
C SER A 246 0.00 -31.98 -13.28
N THR A 247 1.04 -31.73 -12.50
CA THR A 247 0.96 -30.78 -11.35
C THR A 247 0.58 -29.37 -11.80
N VAL A 248 0.96 -28.94 -13.02
CA VAL A 248 0.53 -27.68 -13.62
C VAL A 248 -0.99 -27.67 -13.79
N ASN A 249 -1.54 -28.72 -14.37
CA ASN A 249 -2.99 -28.83 -14.62
C ASN A 249 -3.78 -28.93 -13.31
N VAL A 250 -3.22 -29.58 -12.29
CA VAL A 250 -3.80 -29.57 -10.93
C VAL A 250 -3.84 -28.15 -10.37
N LEU A 251 -2.78 -27.36 -10.55
CA LEU A 251 -2.77 -25.94 -10.13
C LEU A 251 -3.83 -25.15 -10.90
N LEU A 252 -3.99 -25.35 -12.22
CA LEU A 252 -5.03 -24.69 -13.01
C LEU A 252 -6.44 -25.04 -12.53
N LEU A 253 -6.71 -26.30 -12.16
CA LEU A 253 -7.98 -26.70 -11.54
C LEU A 253 -8.24 -25.97 -10.22
N VAL A 254 -7.20 -25.81 -9.37
CA VAL A 254 -7.30 -25.04 -8.13
C VAL A 254 -7.66 -23.59 -8.42
N VAL A 255 -7.02 -22.97 -9.41
CA VAL A 255 -7.33 -21.60 -9.83
C VAL A 255 -8.78 -21.49 -10.31
N CYS A 256 -9.24 -22.40 -11.17
CA CYS A 256 -10.63 -22.44 -11.63
C CYS A 256 -11.61 -22.56 -10.45
N THR A 257 -11.34 -23.46 -9.52
CA THR A 257 -12.17 -23.67 -8.33
C THR A 257 -12.29 -22.39 -7.52
N LEU A 258 -11.16 -21.73 -7.22
CA LEU A 258 -11.16 -20.49 -6.45
C LEU A 258 -11.90 -19.35 -7.14
N LEU A 259 -11.76 -19.22 -8.47
CA LEU A 259 -12.46 -18.21 -9.27
C LEU A 259 -13.99 -18.47 -9.34
N ILE A 260 -14.42 -19.73 -9.36
CA ILE A 260 -15.85 -20.07 -9.34
C ILE A 260 -16.46 -19.68 -7.99
N PHE A 261 -15.78 -19.97 -6.87
CA PHE A 261 -16.27 -19.62 -5.54
C PHE A 261 -16.21 -18.11 -5.26
N ASN A 262 -15.12 -17.45 -5.65
CA ASN A 262 -14.94 -16.01 -5.46
C ASN A 262 -14.29 -15.37 -6.71
N PRO A 263 -15.07 -14.85 -7.66
CA PRO A 263 -14.55 -14.21 -8.87
C PRO A 263 -13.66 -13.00 -8.58
N LEU A 264 -13.88 -12.28 -7.47
CA LEU A 264 -13.10 -11.10 -7.09
C LEU A 264 -11.69 -11.43 -6.60
N ILE A 265 -11.39 -12.71 -6.33
CA ILE A 265 -10.06 -13.15 -5.88
C ILE A 265 -8.95 -12.83 -6.89
N ILE A 266 -9.29 -12.65 -8.18
CA ILE A 266 -8.33 -12.24 -9.24
C ILE A 266 -7.69 -10.88 -8.95
N TYR A 267 -8.33 -10.03 -8.15
CA TYR A 267 -7.81 -8.73 -7.73
C TYR A 267 -7.04 -8.79 -6.40
N ASP A 268 -7.01 -9.97 -5.75
CA ASP A 268 -6.26 -10.17 -4.51
C ASP A 268 -4.76 -10.37 -4.82
N MET A 269 -3.94 -9.50 -4.24
CA MET A 269 -2.49 -9.50 -4.44
C MET A 269 -1.85 -10.81 -3.96
N GLY A 270 -2.32 -11.34 -2.83
CA GLY A 270 -1.83 -12.59 -2.27
C GLY A 270 -2.14 -13.79 -3.16
N PHE A 271 -3.31 -13.80 -3.81
CA PHE A 271 -3.65 -14.79 -4.82
C PHE A 271 -2.72 -14.74 -6.02
N LEU A 272 -2.52 -13.55 -6.59
CA LEU A 272 -1.66 -13.37 -7.76
C LEU A 272 -0.22 -13.83 -7.49
N TYR A 273 0.38 -13.38 -6.39
CA TYR A 273 1.71 -13.83 -5.97
C TYR A 273 1.76 -15.35 -5.77
N SER A 274 0.78 -15.89 -5.05
CA SER A 274 0.77 -17.30 -4.67
C SER A 274 0.64 -18.22 -5.90
N VAL A 275 -0.21 -17.87 -6.87
CA VAL A 275 -0.39 -18.65 -8.11
C VAL A 275 0.84 -18.52 -9.00
N SER A 276 1.31 -17.29 -9.24
CA SER A 276 2.45 -17.02 -10.13
C SER A 276 3.72 -17.72 -9.65
N VAL A 277 4.08 -17.55 -8.37
CA VAL A 277 5.27 -18.20 -7.80
C VAL A 277 5.15 -19.72 -7.80
N SER A 278 3.96 -20.27 -7.46
CA SER A 278 3.76 -21.73 -7.49
C SER A 278 3.89 -22.30 -8.90
N LEU A 279 3.34 -21.61 -9.90
CA LEU A 279 3.50 -21.99 -11.30
C LEU A 279 4.98 -22.00 -11.69
N GLY A 280 5.71 -20.94 -11.31
CA GLY A 280 7.15 -20.85 -11.53
C GLY A 280 7.91 -22.05 -10.93
N LEU A 281 7.70 -22.34 -9.66
CA LEU A 281 8.37 -23.44 -8.98
C LEU A 281 8.04 -24.81 -9.57
N ILE A 282 6.79 -25.04 -9.97
CA ILE A 282 6.39 -26.29 -10.63
C ILE A 282 7.08 -26.45 -11.98
N LEU A 283 7.10 -25.40 -12.81
CA LEU A 283 7.71 -25.42 -14.15
C LEU A 283 9.24 -25.59 -14.09
N PHE A 284 9.88 -25.00 -13.06
CA PHE A 284 11.32 -25.07 -12.86
C PHE A 284 11.80 -26.29 -12.08
N ASN A 285 10.92 -27.11 -11.56
CA ASN A 285 11.31 -28.30 -10.77
C ASN A 285 12.33 -29.21 -11.49
N LYS A 286 12.25 -29.30 -12.82
CA LYS A 286 13.20 -30.06 -13.67
C LYS A 286 14.64 -29.53 -13.63
N TYR A 287 14.86 -28.28 -13.21
CA TYR A 287 16.18 -27.65 -13.11
C TYR A 287 16.80 -27.73 -11.71
N MET A 288 16.06 -28.25 -10.74
CA MET A 288 16.57 -28.44 -9.38
C MET A 288 17.73 -29.42 -9.36
N LYS A 289 18.77 -29.08 -8.58
CA LYS A 289 20.02 -29.84 -8.48
C LYS A 289 20.07 -30.61 -7.16
N LYS A 290 21.06 -31.47 -6.98
CA LYS A 290 21.29 -32.18 -5.72
C LYS A 290 21.82 -31.25 -4.61
N ASN A 291 22.50 -30.15 -4.97
CA ASN A 291 23.06 -29.23 -4.00
C ASN A 291 21.96 -28.35 -3.37
N TYR A 292 21.84 -28.40 -2.05
CA TYR A 292 20.83 -27.69 -1.27
C TYR A 292 20.91 -26.16 -1.43
N PHE A 293 22.11 -25.58 -1.30
CA PHE A 293 22.31 -24.12 -1.40
C PHE A 293 22.00 -23.59 -2.80
N VAL A 294 22.39 -24.34 -3.83
CA VAL A 294 22.04 -23.99 -5.23
C VAL A 294 20.53 -24.01 -5.42
N ASN A 295 19.83 -24.98 -4.86
CA ASN A 295 18.37 -25.05 -4.96
C ASN A 295 17.69 -23.91 -4.20
N MET A 296 18.19 -23.51 -3.04
CA MET A 296 17.67 -22.35 -2.31
C MET A 296 17.80 -21.07 -3.15
N PHE A 297 18.98 -20.84 -3.74
CA PHE A 297 19.19 -19.69 -4.62
C PHE A 297 18.28 -19.76 -5.86
N LEU A 298 18.21 -20.90 -6.53
CA LEU A 298 17.32 -21.09 -7.70
C LEU A 298 15.85 -20.87 -7.34
N THR A 299 15.39 -21.40 -6.21
CA THR A 299 14.01 -21.20 -5.72
C THR A 299 13.71 -19.73 -5.49
N SER A 300 14.61 -19.00 -4.82
CA SER A 300 14.48 -17.56 -4.59
C SER A 300 14.49 -16.77 -5.89
N PHE A 301 15.39 -17.11 -6.81
CA PHE A 301 15.49 -16.47 -8.13
C PHE A 301 14.23 -16.69 -8.98
N ILE A 302 13.71 -17.91 -9.02
CA ILE A 302 12.48 -18.24 -9.75
C ILE A 302 11.28 -17.51 -9.13
N ALA A 303 11.16 -17.54 -7.80
CA ALA A 303 10.11 -16.82 -7.10
C ALA A 303 10.16 -15.31 -7.41
N PHE A 304 11.36 -14.73 -7.43
CA PHE A 304 11.60 -13.35 -7.82
C PHE A 304 11.13 -13.09 -9.26
N LEU A 305 11.56 -13.89 -10.24
CA LEU A 305 11.18 -13.71 -11.63
C LEU A 305 9.65 -13.77 -11.85
N PHE A 306 8.99 -14.73 -11.21
CA PHE A 306 7.53 -14.87 -11.36
C PHE A 306 6.72 -13.83 -10.59
N SER A 307 7.25 -13.29 -9.51
CA SER A 307 6.61 -12.23 -8.72
C SER A 307 6.89 -10.82 -9.24
N LEU A 308 7.97 -10.60 -10.00
CA LEU A 308 8.44 -9.28 -10.42
C LEU A 308 7.36 -8.44 -11.13
N PRO A 309 6.59 -8.95 -12.13
CA PRO A 309 5.54 -8.16 -12.77
C PRO A 309 4.47 -7.67 -11.80
N ILE A 310 4.08 -8.53 -10.85
CA ILE A 310 3.07 -8.20 -9.84
C ILE A 310 3.62 -7.14 -8.89
N THR A 311 4.88 -7.30 -8.45
CA THR A 311 5.56 -6.31 -7.60
C THR A 311 5.63 -4.94 -8.26
N LEU A 312 6.04 -4.88 -9.53
CA LEU A 312 6.13 -3.63 -10.29
C LEU A 312 4.75 -3.00 -10.54
N TYR A 313 3.71 -3.81 -10.75
CA TYR A 313 2.35 -3.29 -10.95
C TYR A 313 1.78 -2.59 -9.70
N TYR A 314 2.05 -3.15 -8.51
CA TYR A 314 1.47 -2.64 -7.27
C TYR A 314 2.38 -1.67 -6.51
N ASN A 315 3.71 -1.87 -6.55
CA ASN A 315 4.67 -1.13 -5.71
C ASN A 315 5.56 -0.16 -6.48
N TYR A 316 5.67 -0.30 -7.82
CA TYR A 316 6.56 0.51 -8.68
C TYR A 316 8.03 0.42 -8.31
N GLU A 317 8.41 -0.49 -7.45
CA GLU A 317 9.75 -0.67 -6.90
C GLU A 317 10.02 -2.13 -6.63
N VAL A 318 11.27 -2.54 -6.80
CA VAL A 318 11.73 -3.87 -6.45
C VAL A 318 13.12 -3.81 -5.81
N ASN A 319 13.31 -4.57 -4.72
CA ASN A 319 14.61 -4.74 -4.09
C ASN A 319 15.33 -5.93 -4.75
N LEU A 320 16.44 -5.69 -5.46
CA LEU A 320 17.21 -6.74 -6.11
C LEU A 320 17.86 -7.71 -5.10
N MET A 321 18.22 -7.20 -3.92
CA MET A 321 18.81 -8.02 -2.87
C MET A 321 17.81 -9.02 -2.26
N GLN A 322 16.52 -8.90 -2.56
CA GLN A 322 15.50 -9.85 -2.11
C GLN A 322 15.86 -11.30 -2.42
N ILE A 323 16.54 -11.58 -3.54
CA ILE A 323 16.99 -12.93 -3.92
C ILE A 323 17.95 -13.48 -2.85
N ILE A 324 18.95 -12.70 -2.45
CA ILE A 324 19.95 -13.08 -1.45
C ILE A 324 19.34 -13.08 -0.04
N ASN A 325 18.55 -12.06 0.27
CA ASN A 325 17.88 -11.94 1.56
C ASN A 325 17.01 -13.17 1.86
N ASN A 326 16.30 -13.69 0.85
CA ASN A 326 15.50 -14.90 0.98
C ASN A 326 16.36 -16.14 1.26
N VAL A 327 17.53 -16.27 0.65
CA VAL A 327 18.44 -17.41 0.91
C VAL A 327 18.87 -17.46 2.39
N ILE A 328 18.99 -16.31 3.04
CA ILE A 328 19.40 -16.20 4.45
C ILE A 328 18.20 -16.34 5.39
N ILE A 329 17.13 -15.56 5.13
CA ILE A 329 16.01 -15.39 6.08
C ILE A 329 15.02 -16.56 5.97
N VAL A 330 14.76 -17.09 4.77
CA VAL A 330 13.74 -18.16 4.61
C VAL A 330 14.06 -19.38 5.47
N PRO A 331 15.28 -19.94 5.49
CA PRO A 331 15.59 -21.08 6.37
C PRO A 331 15.45 -20.72 7.86
N LEU A 332 15.95 -19.55 8.26
CA LEU A 332 15.87 -19.11 9.66
C LEU A 332 14.42 -19.04 10.13
N VAL A 333 13.53 -18.45 9.31
CA VAL A 333 12.12 -18.34 9.68
C VAL A 333 11.38 -19.66 9.53
N SER A 334 11.54 -20.36 8.40
CA SER A 334 10.69 -21.53 8.08
C SER A 334 11.12 -22.80 8.80
N VAL A 335 12.44 -23.01 8.99
CA VAL A 335 12.96 -24.24 9.58
C VAL A 335 13.19 -24.10 11.09
N ILE A 336 13.49 -22.89 11.57
CA ILE A 336 13.82 -22.67 12.99
C ILE A 336 12.67 -21.91 13.70
N ILE A 337 12.43 -20.65 13.34
CA ILE A 337 11.53 -19.78 14.13
C ILE A 337 10.08 -20.30 14.10
N TYR A 338 9.54 -20.65 12.93
CA TYR A 338 8.17 -21.12 12.83
C TYR A 338 7.89 -22.42 13.61
N PRO A 339 8.66 -23.51 13.45
CA PRO A 339 8.49 -24.71 14.27
C PRO A 339 8.71 -24.45 15.75
N LEU A 340 9.74 -23.67 16.09
CA LEU A 340 10.04 -23.30 17.47
C LEU A 340 8.92 -22.48 18.11
N THR A 341 8.24 -21.59 17.35
CA THR A 341 7.07 -20.86 17.84
C THR A 341 5.94 -21.83 18.20
N ILE A 342 5.67 -22.82 17.36
CA ILE A 342 4.64 -23.85 17.63
C ILE A 342 5.01 -24.64 18.88
N LEU A 343 6.27 -25.09 19.00
CA LEU A 343 6.75 -25.85 20.16
C LEU A 343 6.72 -24.98 21.45
N THR A 344 7.14 -23.72 21.38
CA THR A 344 7.13 -22.79 22.52
C THR A 344 5.70 -22.51 22.98
N PHE A 345 4.74 -22.45 22.05
CA PHE A 345 3.33 -22.28 22.41
C PHE A 345 2.82 -23.42 23.29
N VAL A 346 3.34 -24.63 23.12
CA VAL A 346 3.02 -25.80 23.95
C VAL A 346 3.94 -25.82 25.18
N PHE A 347 5.25 -25.71 24.98
CA PHE A 347 6.32 -25.86 25.97
C PHE A 347 7.00 -24.52 26.25
N ARG A 348 6.48 -23.75 27.23
CA ARG A 348 6.91 -22.39 27.51
C ARG A 348 8.41 -22.25 27.87
N PHE A 349 9.04 -23.30 28.39
CA PHE A 349 10.46 -23.28 28.72
C PHE A 349 11.38 -23.04 27.51
N LEU A 350 10.88 -23.19 26.27
CA LEU A 350 11.61 -22.88 25.04
C LEU A 350 11.60 -21.39 24.67
N GLU A 351 10.86 -20.54 25.39
CA GLU A 351 10.75 -19.11 25.11
C GLU A 351 12.09 -18.38 25.03
N PRO A 352 13.09 -18.60 25.93
CA PRO A 352 14.41 -17.96 25.82
C PRO A 352 15.12 -18.27 24.50
N VAL A 353 15.02 -19.53 24.02
CA VAL A 353 15.61 -19.96 22.75
C VAL A 353 14.92 -19.28 21.58
N LEU A 354 13.59 -19.22 21.58
CA LEU A 354 12.82 -18.50 20.54
C LEU A 354 13.20 -17.03 20.50
N ASN A 355 13.27 -16.36 21.68
CA ASN A 355 13.64 -14.94 21.78
C ASN A 355 15.05 -14.68 21.22
N MET A 356 16.00 -15.59 21.44
CA MET A 356 17.34 -15.51 20.85
C MET A 356 17.27 -15.50 19.31
N PHE A 357 16.54 -16.45 18.71
CA PHE A 357 16.43 -16.52 17.24
C PHE A 357 15.66 -15.35 16.65
N ILE A 358 14.64 -14.82 17.32
CA ILE A 358 13.97 -13.58 16.91
C ILE A 358 14.95 -12.40 16.99
N GLY A 359 15.79 -12.33 18.01
CA GLY A 359 16.85 -11.33 18.12
C GLY A 359 17.84 -11.40 16.95
N ILE A 360 18.28 -12.61 16.58
CA ILE A 360 19.14 -12.85 15.41
C ILE A 360 18.45 -12.40 14.12
N LEU A 361 17.16 -12.74 13.95
CA LEU A 361 16.38 -12.32 12.78
C LEU A 361 16.31 -10.79 12.67
N LYS A 362 16.03 -10.09 13.76
CA LYS A 362 15.98 -8.62 13.82
C LYS A 362 17.34 -8.02 13.52
N PHE A 363 18.40 -8.55 14.11
CA PHE A 363 19.77 -8.10 13.85
C PHE A 363 20.13 -8.25 12.36
N ILE A 364 19.95 -9.43 11.78
CA ILE A 364 20.20 -9.66 10.35
C ILE A 364 19.36 -8.68 9.52
N SER A 365 18.06 -8.58 9.77
CA SER A 365 17.14 -7.75 8.98
C SER A 365 17.50 -6.27 8.98
N ASN A 366 18.05 -5.75 10.07
CA ASN A 366 18.52 -4.36 10.17
C ASN A 366 19.82 -4.09 9.40
N HIS A 367 20.63 -5.14 9.13
CA HIS A 367 21.93 -4.99 8.46
C HIS A 367 21.91 -5.46 6.99
N LEU A 368 20.76 -5.87 6.46
CA LEU A 368 20.63 -6.27 5.07
C LEU A 368 20.77 -5.08 4.13
N ILE A 369 21.54 -5.27 3.07
CA ILE A 369 21.69 -4.28 2.00
C ILE A 369 20.42 -4.26 1.16
N MET A 370 19.97 -3.06 0.82
CA MET A 370 18.81 -2.83 -0.06
C MET A 370 19.26 -2.12 -1.33
N ILE A 371 18.97 -2.70 -2.49
CA ILE A 371 19.18 -2.08 -3.80
C ILE A 371 17.83 -2.00 -4.49
N ASN A 372 17.19 -0.85 -4.35
CA ASN A 372 15.85 -0.61 -4.86
C ASN A 372 15.90 -0.04 -6.28
N ILE A 373 15.18 -0.67 -7.20
CA ILE A 373 14.97 -0.19 -8.57
C ILE A 373 13.52 0.26 -8.70
N ILE A 374 13.34 1.54 -9.01
CA ILE A 374 12.03 2.13 -9.29
C ILE A 374 11.76 2.02 -10.79
N VAL A 375 10.58 1.51 -11.14
CA VAL A 375 10.09 1.38 -12.51
C VAL A 375 8.73 2.09 -12.58
N PRO A 376 8.52 3.01 -13.53
CA PRO A 376 7.27 3.75 -13.63
C PRO A 376 6.10 2.81 -13.90
N LYS A 377 4.89 3.30 -13.65
CA LYS A 377 3.68 2.59 -14.05
C LYS A 377 3.69 2.31 -15.55
N VAL A 378 3.44 1.06 -15.88
CA VAL A 378 3.39 0.59 -17.27
C VAL A 378 2.01 -0.02 -17.57
N ASN A 379 1.67 -0.13 -18.86
CA ASN A 379 0.43 -0.76 -19.29
C ASN A 379 0.50 -2.30 -19.19
N LEU A 380 -0.64 -2.96 -19.31
CA LEU A 380 -0.74 -4.41 -19.19
C LEU A 380 0.04 -5.18 -20.27
N ILE A 381 0.26 -4.56 -21.45
CA ILE A 381 1.03 -5.16 -22.55
C ILE A 381 2.46 -5.49 -22.10
N PHE A 382 3.06 -4.64 -21.25
CA PHE A 382 4.38 -4.92 -20.69
C PHE A 382 4.42 -6.26 -19.95
N TYR A 383 3.46 -6.52 -19.09
CA TYR A 383 3.42 -7.74 -18.29
C TYR A 383 3.18 -8.97 -19.17
N PHE A 384 2.38 -8.82 -20.22
CA PHE A 384 2.18 -9.88 -21.21
C PHE A 384 3.50 -10.24 -21.93
N ILE A 385 4.21 -9.24 -22.49
CA ILE A 385 5.51 -9.43 -23.16
C ILE A 385 6.54 -10.05 -22.20
N TYR A 386 6.57 -9.60 -20.95
CA TYR A 386 7.46 -10.16 -19.93
C TYR A 386 7.23 -11.68 -19.77
N TYR A 387 5.99 -12.10 -19.57
CA TYR A 387 5.68 -13.52 -19.42
C TYR A 387 5.91 -14.32 -20.69
N VAL A 388 5.70 -13.75 -21.88
CA VAL A 388 6.06 -14.40 -23.16
C VAL A 388 7.56 -14.69 -23.19
N PHE A 389 8.42 -13.75 -22.86
CA PHE A 389 9.88 -14.00 -22.81
C PHE A 389 10.22 -15.03 -21.74
N LEU A 390 9.57 -15.00 -20.59
CA LEU A 390 9.81 -15.97 -19.52
C LEU A 390 9.40 -17.39 -19.95
N PHE A 391 8.27 -17.57 -20.62
CA PHE A 391 7.84 -18.86 -21.15
C PHE A 391 8.72 -19.34 -22.31
N MET A 392 9.18 -18.43 -23.19
CA MET A 392 10.15 -18.76 -24.24
C MET A 392 11.48 -19.25 -23.65
N PHE A 393 11.95 -18.62 -22.57
CA PHE A 393 13.10 -19.13 -21.81
C PHE A 393 12.86 -20.56 -21.32
N LEU A 394 11.73 -20.83 -20.70
CA LEU A 394 11.37 -22.15 -20.17
C LEU A 394 11.29 -23.22 -21.25
N LYS A 395 10.79 -22.85 -22.46
CA LYS A 395 10.64 -23.77 -23.58
C LYS A 395 11.98 -24.07 -24.28
N THR A 396 12.80 -23.03 -24.48
CA THR A 396 14.01 -23.14 -25.33
C THR A 396 15.30 -23.26 -24.53
N ASN A 397 15.26 -22.97 -23.21
CA ASN A 397 16.42 -22.89 -22.32
C ASN A 397 17.51 -21.89 -22.78
N ARG A 398 17.18 -20.95 -23.67
CA ARG A 398 18.12 -19.94 -24.20
C ARG A 398 18.20 -18.75 -23.24
N LYS A 399 19.37 -18.54 -22.63
CA LYS A 399 19.64 -17.42 -21.70
C LYS A 399 19.37 -16.04 -22.29
N MET A 400 19.35 -15.94 -23.62
CA MET A 400 18.98 -14.72 -24.35
C MET A 400 17.64 -14.14 -23.88
N PHE A 401 16.61 -14.97 -23.59
CA PHE A 401 15.31 -14.49 -23.16
C PHE A 401 15.35 -13.84 -21.76
N ILE A 402 16.21 -14.32 -20.85
CA ILE A 402 16.44 -13.67 -19.54
C ILE A 402 17.13 -12.31 -19.78
N LEU A 403 18.10 -12.24 -20.67
CA LEU A 403 18.74 -10.98 -21.02
C LEU A 403 17.73 -9.99 -21.63
N LEU A 404 16.84 -10.46 -22.53
CA LEU A 404 15.77 -9.63 -23.09
C LEU A 404 14.80 -9.10 -22.02
N ILE A 405 14.42 -9.91 -21.02
CA ILE A 405 13.63 -9.46 -19.89
C ILE A 405 14.35 -8.34 -19.14
N PHE A 406 15.64 -8.49 -18.88
CA PHE A 406 16.44 -7.49 -18.17
C PHE A 406 16.53 -6.18 -18.98
N ILE A 407 16.91 -6.26 -20.26
CA ILE A 407 16.99 -5.09 -21.16
C ILE A 407 15.62 -4.39 -21.24
N TYR A 408 14.55 -5.16 -21.42
CA TYR A 408 13.19 -4.63 -21.50
C TYR A 408 12.79 -3.89 -20.22
N THR A 409 13.09 -4.44 -19.04
CA THR A 409 12.84 -3.79 -17.76
C THR A 409 13.67 -2.51 -17.59
N MET A 410 14.93 -2.51 -18.05
CA MET A 410 15.79 -1.32 -18.02
C MET A 410 15.30 -0.23 -18.98
N CYS A 411 14.82 -0.58 -20.17
CA CYS A 411 14.23 0.39 -21.10
C CYS A 411 13.04 1.14 -20.47
N LEU A 412 12.26 0.48 -19.64
CA LEU A 412 11.15 1.16 -18.93
C LEU A 412 11.62 2.18 -17.92
N LYS A 413 12.75 1.94 -17.26
CA LYS A 413 13.36 2.90 -16.33
C LYS A 413 13.83 4.17 -17.05
N VAL A 414 14.22 4.06 -18.32
CA VAL A 414 14.66 5.20 -19.12
C VAL A 414 13.50 6.04 -19.64
N LYS A 415 12.30 5.43 -19.83
CA LYS A 415 11.13 6.13 -20.38
C LYS A 415 10.80 7.48 -19.73
N PRO A 416 10.80 7.65 -18.38
CA PRO A 416 10.55 8.96 -17.76
C PRO A 416 11.58 10.04 -18.09
N LEU A 417 12.80 9.64 -18.45
CA LEU A 417 13.86 10.58 -18.86
C LEU A 417 13.64 11.18 -20.26
N LEU A 418 12.76 10.54 -21.03
CA LEU A 418 12.35 11.02 -22.37
C LEU A 418 11.07 11.86 -22.32
N ASP A 419 10.52 12.11 -21.14
CA ASP A 419 9.35 12.97 -20.96
C ASP A 419 9.80 14.40 -20.63
N PHE A 420 9.77 15.28 -21.62
CA PHE A 420 10.17 16.69 -21.51
C PHE A 420 9.03 17.62 -21.07
N ASN A 421 7.90 17.07 -20.62
CA ASN A 421 6.80 17.88 -20.12
C ASN A 421 7.08 18.34 -18.68
N THR A 422 6.53 19.50 -18.32
CA THR A 422 6.50 19.97 -16.94
C THR A 422 5.15 19.66 -16.32
N TYR A 423 5.16 19.19 -15.09
CA TYR A 423 3.97 18.83 -14.33
C TYR A 423 3.95 19.56 -13.01
N VAL A 424 2.79 20.13 -12.69
CA VAL A 424 2.50 20.70 -11.38
C VAL A 424 1.28 19.98 -10.83
N TYR A 425 1.41 19.35 -9.68
CA TYR A 425 0.32 18.66 -8.99
C TYR A 425 0.03 19.37 -7.67
N PHE A 426 -1.24 19.56 -7.39
CA PHE A 426 -1.75 19.86 -6.07
C PHE A 426 -2.39 18.58 -5.54
N LEU A 427 -1.75 17.97 -4.55
CA LEU A 427 -2.12 16.64 -4.06
C LEU A 427 -3.19 16.74 -2.99
N ASP A 428 -4.21 15.89 -3.05
CA ASP A 428 -5.20 15.77 -1.98
C ASP A 428 -4.63 15.00 -0.78
N VAL A 429 -4.05 15.72 0.15
CA VAL A 429 -3.56 15.20 1.44
C VAL A 429 -4.60 15.32 2.56
N GLY A 430 -5.82 15.74 2.24
CA GLY A 430 -6.87 16.11 3.18
C GLY A 430 -6.77 17.58 3.58
N GLN A 431 -6.89 17.89 4.87
CA GLN A 431 -6.60 19.24 5.34
C GLN A 431 -5.08 19.40 5.39
N GLY A 432 -4.54 20.38 4.65
CA GLY A 432 -3.12 20.65 4.52
C GLY A 432 -2.66 20.81 3.08
N ASP A 433 -1.41 21.15 2.89
CA ASP A 433 -0.77 21.43 1.60
C ASP A 433 0.23 20.36 1.20
N SER A 434 0.22 20.01 -0.07
CA SER A 434 1.30 19.27 -0.72
C SER A 434 1.25 19.53 -2.22
N SER A 435 2.24 20.23 -2.75
CA SER A 435 2.34 20.54 -4.18
C SER A 435 3.62 19.96 -4.74
N LEU A 436 3.53 19.36 -5.93
CA LEU A 436 4.64 18.71 -6.59
C LEU A 436 4.91 19.32 -7.95
N ILE A 437 6.13 19.81 -8.15
CA ILE A 437 6.61 20.29 -9.45
C ILE A 437 7.67 19.31 -9.94
N TYR A 438 7.53 18.78 -11.13
CA TYR A 438 8.59 17.99 -11.74
C TYR A 438 8.61 18.09 -13.27
N ASN A 439 9.79 17.92 -13.81
CA ASN A 439 10.08 17.71 -15.22
C ASN A 439 10.88 16.41 -15.38
N ASN A 440 11.57 16.23 -16.52
CA ASN A 440 12.38 15.04 -16.77
C ASN A 440 13.58 14.89 -15.81
N ARG A 441 14.11 15.98 -15.25
CA ARG A 441 15.36 15.98 -14.48
C ARG A 441 15.16 16.16 -12.98
N GLU A 442 14.36 17.12 -12.58
CA GLU A 442 14.25 17.55 -11.19
C GLU A 442 12.82 17.41 -10.65
N VAL A 443 12.76 17.17 -9.36
CA VAL A 443 11.53 17.03 -8.57
C VAL A 443 11.62 17.98 -7.39
N MET A 444 10.62 18.84 -7.24
CA MET A 444 10.40 19.66 -6.06
C MET A 444 9.07 19.27 -5.42
N LEU A 445 9.10 19.04 -4.13
CA LEU A 445 7.92 18.89 -3.29
C LEU A 445 7.81 20.15 -2.41
N ILE A 446 6.68 20.84 -2.47
CA ILE A 446 6.34 21.98 -1.62
C ILE A 446 5.32 21.48 -0.63
N ASP A 447 5.68 21.45 0.64
CA ASP A 447 4.93 20.86 1.75
C ASP A 447 4.63 19.36 1.60
N THR A 448 4.34 18.72 2.70
CA THR A 448 4.13 17.26 2.77
C THR A 448 2.73 16.88 3.23
N GLY A 449 1.97 17.85 3.71
CA GLY A 449 0.79 17.60 4.51
C GLY A 449 1.14 17.05 5.89
N GLY A 450 0.13 16.81 6.66
CA GLY A 450 0.21 16.14 7.96
C GLY A 450 -1.16 15.75 8.46
N LYS A 451 -1.28 14.58 9.04
CA LYS A 451 -2.52 14.11 9.65
C LYS A 451 -2.20 13.18 10.80
N ASP A 452 -2.83 13.44 11.97
CA ASP A 452 -2.67 12.59 13.14
C ASP A 452 -2.89 11.11 12.80
N ASN A 453 -1.95 10.27 13.21
CA ASN A 453 -2.00 8.81 13.08
C ASN A 453 -2.11 8.26 11.63
N ILE A 454 -1.93 9.11 10.60
CA ILE A 454 -1.96 8.69 9.19
C ILE A 454 -0.80 9.36 8.44
N LYS A 455 0.10 8.57 7.88
CA LYS A 455 1.18 9.06 7.03
C LYS A 455 0.64 9.34 5.61
N VAL A 456 0.13 10.54 5.38
CA VAL A 456 -0.45 10.95 4.09
C VAL A 456 0.61 10.99 2.98
N SER A 457 1.86 11.28 3.32
CA SER A 457 3.00 11.30 2.41
C SER A 457 3.37 9.93 1.83
N ASP A 458 2.93 8.81 2.40
CA ASP A 458 3.11 7.48 1.80
C ASP A 458 2.47 7.41 0.42
N ASN A 459 1.33 8.07 0.22
CA ASN A 459 0.68 8.17 -1.08
C ASN A 459 1.47 9.06 -2.04
N THR A 460 2.04 10.17 -1.57
CA THR A 460 2.91 11.06 -2.34
C THR A 460 4.17 10.32 -2.81
N ILE A 461 4.82 9.57 -1.92
CA ILE A 461 5.99 8.73 -2.24
C ILE A 461 5.61 7.66 -3.29
N LYS A 462 4.48 6.98 -3.09
CA LYS A 462 4.01 5.96 -4.03
C LYS A 462 3.69 6.55 -5.41
N PHE A 463 3.08 7.72 -5.43
CA PHE A 463 2.82 8.45 -6.66
C PHE A 463 4.13 8.80 -7.38
N LEU A 464 5.12 9.36 -6.69
CA LEU A 464 6.44 9.65 -7.25
C LEU A 464 7.11 8.41 -7.85
N LYS A 465 7.09 7.28 -7.14
CA LYS A 465 7.58 6.00 -7.67
C LYS A 465 6.84 5.59 -8.94
N SER A 466 5.52 5.79 -8.99
CA SER A 466 4.70 5.44 -10.16
C SER A 466 5.03 6.28 -11.41
N THR A 467 5.58 7.47 -11.23
CA THR A 467 6.09 8.32 -12.32
C THR A 467 7.54 8.02 -12.69
N GLY A 468 8.18 7.08 -11.98
CA GLY A 468 9.58 6.70 -12.20
C GLY A 468 10.59 7.61 -11.52
N LYS A 469 10.16 8.52 -10.66
CA LYS A 469 11.05 9.41 -9.91
C LYS A 469 11.63 8.65 -8.71
N SER A 470 12.94 8.80 -8.50
CA SER A 470 13.68 8.08 -7.45
C SER A 470 14.21 8.97 -6.34
N LYS A 471 14.02 10.29 -6.47
CA LYS A 471 14.42 11.29 -5.48
C LYS A 471 13.60 12.56 -5.60
N ILE A 472 13.58 13.32 -4.54
CA ILE A 472 13.16 14.72 -4.45
C ILE A 472 14.46 15.56 -4.40
N ASN A 473 14.64 16.45 -5.37
CA ASN A 473 15.81 17.32 -5.39
C ASN A 473 15.69 18.42 -4.33
N TYR A 474 14.49 18.96 -4.17
CA TYR A 474 14.19 20.03 -3.22
C TYR A 474 12.87 19.74 -2.50
N LEU A 475 12.92 19.59 -1.19
CA LEU A 475 11.75 19.65 -0.31
C LEU A 475 11.68 21.07 0.23
N VAL A 476 10.65 21.81 -0.14
CA VAL A 476 10.40 23.17 0.35
C VAL A 476 9.29 23.12 1.37
N LEU A 477 9.54 23.63 2.56
CA LEU A 477 8.57 23.80 3.62
C LEU A 477 8.16 25.26 3.65
N THR A 478 6.86 25.51 3.51
CA THR A 478 6.34 26.88 3.50
C THR A 478 6.45 27.51 4.87
N HIS A 479 6.07 26.77 5.92
CA HIS A 479 6.17 27.15 7.32
C HIS A 479 6.07 25.92 8.23
N GLY A 480 6.17 26.11 9.55
CA GLY A 480 6.33 25.06 10.54
C GLY A 480 5.07 24.35 11.01
N ASP A 481 3.89 24.63 10.44
CA ASP A 481 2.63 24.01 10.91
C ASP A 481 2.49 22.55 10.47
N PHE A 482 1.78 21.78 11.30
CA PHE A 482 1.67 20.33 11.16
C PHE A 482 1.02 19.91 9.83
N ASP A 483 0.00 20.62 9.35
CA ASP A 483 -0.68 20.33 8.10
C ASP A 483 0.11 20.71 6.85
N HIS A 484 1.31 21.29 7.01
CA HIS A 484 2.30 21.55 5.97
C HIS A 484 3.53 20.66 6.06
N MET A 485 4.11 20.48 7.24
CA MET A 485 5.35 19.74 7.39
C MET A 485 5.25 18.45 8.25
N GLY A 486 4.04 18.09 8.73
CA GLY A 486 3.87 16.98 9.67
C GLY A 486 4.40 15.64 9.18
N ASP A 487 4.41 15.40 7.89
CA ASP A 487 4.94 14.17 7.27
C ASP A 487 6.37 14.33 6.70
N ALA A 488 7.06 15.46 6.90
CA ALA A 488 8.39 15.71 6.32
C ALA A 488 9.42 14.66 6.76
N ILE A 489 9.42 14.27 8.03
CA ILE A 489 10.30 13.20 8.55
C ILE A 489 10.00 11.88 7.83
N ASN A 490 8.72 11.51 7.66
CA ASN A 490 8.35 10.28 6.95
C ASN A 490 8.84 10.29 5.48
N VAL A 491 8.75 11.43 4.81
CA VAL A 491 9.28 11.58 3.44
C VAL A 491 10.80 11.32 3.42
N ILE A 492 11.56 11.95 4.32
CA ILE A 492 13.02 11.85 4.39
C ILE A 492 13.48 10.44 4.81
N GLU A 493 12.71 9.75 5.62
CA GLU A 493 13.04 8.38 6.04
C GLU A 493 12.78 7.33 4.95
N ASN A 494 11.77 7.55 4.09
CA ASN A 494 11.27 6.55 3.14
C ASN A 494 11.54 6.89 1.67
N PHE A 495 12.02 8.10 1.38
CA PHE A 495 12.36 8.53 0.03
C PHE A 495 13.63 9.40 0.05
N LYS A 496 14.41 9.36 -1.03
CA LYS A 496 15.64 10.14 -1.12
C LYS A 496 15.30 11.62 -1.32
N VAL A 497 15.81 12.49 -0.44
CA VAL A 497 15.73 13.95 -0.53
C VAL A 497 17.16 14.50 -0.60
N ASP A 498 17.44 15.35 -1.58
CA ASP A 498 18.78 15.91 -1.76
C ASP A 498 18.98 17.16 -0.88
N LYS A 499 17.97 18.05 -0.81
CA LYS A 499 18.02 19.31 -0.04
C LYS A 499 16.68 19.68 0.54
N VAL A 500 16.68 20.35 1.70
CA VAL A 500 15.47 20.91 2.34
C VAL A 500 15.59 22.42 2.44
N ILE A 501 14.48 23.13 2.22
CA ILE A 501 14.40 24.59 2.26
C ILE A 501 13.30 24.97 3.24
N PHE A 502 13.69 25.68 4.30
CA PHE A 502 12.79 26.24 5.30
C PHE A 502 12.44 27.70 4.96
N ASN A 503 11.38 28.22 5.60
CA ASN A 503 11.02 29.62 5.56
C ASN A 503 12.04 30.52 6.28
N CYS A 504 11.73 31.82 6.32
CA CYS A 504 12.41 32.79 7.19
C CYS A 504 11.66 32.87 8.50
N GLY A 505 12.35 32.79 9.59
CA GLY A 505 11.74 32.90 10.92
C GLY A 505 12.44 32.04 11.96
N LYS A 506 11.91 32.05 13.16
CA LYS A 506 12.40 31.21 14.26
C LYS A 506 11.82 29.81 14.09
N PHE A 507 12.68 28.81 14.09
CA PHE A 507 12.24 27.42 14.01
C PHE A 507 11.41 27.00 15.22
N ASN A 508 10.24 26.44 14.94
CA ASN A 508 9.38 25.81 15.95
C ASN A 508 9.89 24.40 16.33
N ASP A 509 9.16 23.68 17.16
CA ASP A 509 9.61 22.38 17.67
C ASP A 509 9.59 21.27 16.61
N LEU A 510 8.63 21.30 15.65
CA LEU A 510 8.58 20.36 14.54
C LEU A 510 9.76 20.55 13.58
N GLU A 511 10.10 21.80 13.27
CA GLU A 511 11.25 22.12 12.42
C GLU A 511 12.56 21.72 13.10
N LYS A 512 12.72 21.95 14.40
CA LYS A 512 13.89 21.52 15.17
C LYS A 512 14.02 19.99 15.22
N GLU A 513 12.90 19.26 15.31
CA GLU A 513 12.91 17.81 15.24
C GLU A 513 13.36 17.33 13.85
N LEU A 514 12.83 17.93 12.79
CA LEU A 514 13.23 17.65 11.43
C LEU A 514 14.72 17.90 11.22
N ILE A 515 15.27 19.03 11.70
CA ILE A 515 16.70 19.38 11.59
C ILE A 515 17.57 18.27 12.22
N LYS A 516 17.21 17.74 13.38
CA LYS A 516 17.94 16.62 13.99
C LYS A 516 18.01 15.40 13.08
N VAL A 517 16.92 15.11 12.35
CA VAL A 517 16.88 14.01 11.37
C VAL A 517 17.75 14.32 10.15
N LEU A 518 17.72 15.55 9.66
CA LEU A 518 18.54 16.02 8.54
C LEU A 518 20.02 15.90 8.85
N ASP A 519 20.45 16.37 10.03
CA ASP A 519 21.84 16.29 10.50
C ASP A 519 22.29 14.84 10.62
N LYS A 520 21.47 13.97 11.22
CA LYS A 520 21.76 12.54 11.33
C LYS A 520 21.95 11.86 9.97
N LYS A 521 21.23 12.32 8.93
CA LYS A 521 21.30 11.77 7.56
C LYS A 521 22.25 12.53 6.64
N ASN A 522 22.93 13.58 7.13
CA ASN A 522 23.80 14.46 6.35
C ASN A 522 23.08 15.09 5.13
N ILE A 523 21.81 15.49 5.29
CA ILE A 523 21.02 16.16 4.27
C ILE A 523 21.18 17.67 4.46
N LYS A 524 21.58 18.36 3.40
CA LYS A 524 21.76 19.84 3.42
C LYS A 524 20.42 20.53 3.51
N TYR A 525 20.34 21.55 4.36
CA TYR A 525 19.17 22.41 4.44
C TYR A 525 19.54 23.88 4.40
N TYR A 526 18.61 24.72 4.00
CA TYR A 526 18.77 26.16 3.84
C TYR A 526 17.50 26.84 4.35
N SER A 527 17.63 28.06 4.82
CA SER A 527 16.51 28.92 5.19
C SER A 527 16.66 30.29 4.51
N CYS A 528 15.57 31.02 4.40
CA CYS A 528 15.59 32.41 3.92
C CYS A 528 16.24 32.63 2.54
N ILE A 529 16.09 31.66 1.63
CA ILE A 529 16.62 31.82 0.27
C ILE A 529 15.74 32.76 -0.57
N LYS A 530 16.32 33.55 -1.42
CA LYS A 530 15.59 34.48 -2.32
C LYS A 530 15.27 33.86 -3.67
N LYS A 531 16.11 32.97 -4.15
CA LYS A 531 15.99 32.34 -5.47
C LYS A 531 16.48 30.91 -5.47
N LEU A 532 15.83 30.09 -6.27
CA LEU A 532 16.22 28.70 -6.52
C LEU A 532 16.05 28.41 -8.00
N ASN A 533 17.02 27.74 -8.60
CA ASN A 533 16.90 27.26 -9.98
C ASN A 533 16.45 25.81 -9.98
N ILE A 534 15.43 25.51 -10.78
CA ILE A 534 14.99 24.15 -11.09
C ILE A 534 15.05 24.01 -12.60
N ASP A 535 16.00 23.20 -13.08
CA ASP A 535 16.29 23.05 -14.50
C ASP A 535 16.36 24.42 -15.21
N ASN A 536 15.49 24.68 -16.16
CA ASN A 536 15.44 25.93 -16.90
C ASN A 536 14.52 27.01 -16.27
N SER A 537 13.95 26.74 -15.12
CA SER A 537 12.99 27.60 -14.43
C SER A 537 13.59 28.21 -13.17
N LYS A 538 13.25 29.46 -12.92
CA LYS A 538 13.69 30.18 -11.75
C LYS A 538 12.55 30.43 -10.80
N LEU A 539 12.73 29.99 -9.56
CA LEU A 539 11.78 30.26 -8.50
C LEU A 539 12.25 31.45 -7.69
N HIS A 540 11.31 32.33 -7.41
CA HIS A 540 11.51 33.48 -6.56
C HIS A 540 10.75 33.30 -5.27
N PHE A 541 11.43 33.38 -4.13
CA PHE A 541 10.81 33.39 -2.81
C PHE A 541 10.54 34.87 -2.46
N LEU A 542 9.26 35.21 -2.38
CA LEU A 542 8.79 36.59 -2.18
C LEU A 542 8.87 36.93 -0.71
N GLN A 543 10.10 37.28 -0.29
CA GLN A 543 10.34 37.65 1.10
C GLN A 543 9.96 39.10 1.33
N THR A 544 9.27 39.40 2.41
CA THR A 544 8.86 40.73 2.86
C THR A 544 9.58 41.08 4.15
N LYS A 545 8.95 41.02 5.28
CA LYS A 545 9.48 41.20 6.63
C LYS A 545 9.28 39.93 7.45
N GLU A 546 9.77 39.86 8.66
CA GLU A 546 9.41 38.83 9.65
C GLU A 546 8.11 39.23 10.33
N TYR A 547 7.22 38.27 10.54
CA TYR A 547 5.90 38.44 11.17
C TYR A 547 5.85 37.68 12.48
N ASP A 548 5.04 38.16 13.41
CA ASP A 548 4.79 37.45 14.68
C ASP A 548 3.95 36.18 14.47
N ASN A 549 3.13 36.17 13.42
CA ASN A 549 2.29 35.03 13.04
C ASN A 549 3.08 34.08 12.13
N GLU A 550 3.13 32.80 12.49
CA GLU A 550 3.84 31.77 11.75
C GLU A 550 3.34 31.63 10.29
N ASN A 551 2.03 31.74 10.08
CA ASN A 551 1.43 31.66 8.75
C ASN A 551 1.95 32.73 7.79
N ASP A 552 2.12 33.96 8.26
CA ASP A 552 2.64 35.05 7.46
C ASP A 552 4.14 34.95 7.19
N ASN A 553 4.87 34.13 7.94
CA ASN A 553 6.24 33.74 7.64
C ASN A 553 6.36 32.68 6.52
N SER A 554 5.23 32.21 5.96
CA SER A 554 5.22 31.24 4.85
C SER A 554 6.12 31.65 3.70
N ASN A 555 6.86 30.72 3.14
CA ASN A 555 7.56 30.87 1.87
C ASN A 555 6.55 31.03 0.72
N VAL A 556 6.31 32.28 0.30
CA VAL A 556 5.52 32.55 -0.92
C VAL A 556 6.44 32.39 -2.12
N ILE A 557 6.05 31.51 -3.07
CA ILE A 557 6.89 31.15 -4.21
C ILE A 557 6.22 31.60 -5.49
N TYR A 558 6.95 32.41 -6.28
CA TYR A 558 6.57 32.77 -7.64
C TYR A 558 7.51 32.10 -8.63
N THR A 559 6.98 31.53 -9.69
CA THR A 559 7.80 30.95 -10.75
C THR A 559 7.10 31.00 -12.10
N LYS A 560 7.92 31.09 -13.14
CA LYS A 560 7.47 30.95 -14.53
C LYS A 560 7.94 29.60 -15.08
N LEU A 561 6.99 28.69 -15.27
CA LEU A 561 7.23 27.38 -15.86
C LEU A 561 6.88 27.42 -17.35
N ASN A 562 7.89 27.37 -18.21
CA ASN A 562 7.77 27.75 -19.63
C ASN A 562 7.20 29.18 -19.75
N ARG A 563 5.94 29.33 -20.21
CA ARG A 563 5.31 30.64 -20.33
C ARG A 563 4.27 30.94 -19.22
N TYR A 564 3.93 29.96 -18.38
CA TYR A 564 2.88 30.08 -17.38
C TYR A 564 3.41 30.51 -16.03
N LYS A 565 2.75 31.49 -15.41
CA LYS A 565 3.09 32.06 -14.11
C LYS A 565 2.33 31.29 -13.01
N PHE A 566 3.08 30.72 -12.07
CA PHE A 566 2.55 30.01 -10.91
C PHE A 566 2.91 30.77 -9.63
N MET A 567 1.96 30.85 -8.70
CA MET A 567 2.17 31.41 -7.38
C MET A 567 1.66 30.47 -6.29
N PHE A 568 2.51 30.17 -5.31
CA PHE A 568 2.20 29.31 -4.17
C PHE A 568 2.27 30.16 -2.91
N MET A 569 1.14 30.33 -2.22
CA MET A 569 1.02 31.26 -1.10
C MET A 569 1.39 30.64 0.25
N GLY A 570 1.46 29.29 0.38
CA GLY A 570 1.45 28.65 1.69
C GLY A 570 0.21 29.07 2.46
N ASP A 571 0.38 29.48 3.71
CA ASP A 571 -0.68 30.02 4.56
C ASP A 571 -0.58 31.54 4.80
N ALA A 572 0.15 32.22 3.91
CA ALA A 572 0.27 33.66 3.94
C ALA A 572 -1.09 34.36 4.01
N GLY A 573 -1.23 35.26 4.97
CA GLY A 573 -2.42 36.06 5.21
C GLY A 573 -2.36 37.43 4.54
N VAL A 574 -3.42 38.24 4.80
CA VAL A 574 -3.66 39.56 4.18
C VAL A 574 -2.50 40.52 4.40
N ASP A 575 -1.83 40.50 5.57
CA ASP A 575 -0.71 41.40 5.84
C ASP A 575 0.49 41.10 4.93
N LYS A 576 0.79 39.81 4.74
CA LYS A 576 1.80 39.35 3.81
C LYS A 576 1.43 39.68 2.34
N GLU A 577 0.17 39.52 1.97
CA GLU A 577 -0.34 39.84 0.63
C GLU A 577 -0.12 41.32 0.29
N LYS A 578 -0.40 42.25 1.21
CA LYS A 578 -0.13 43.71 1.06
C LYS A 578 1.35 43.97 0.88
N ASP A 579 2.19 43.46 1.79
CA ASP A 579 3.64 43.67 1.72
C ASP A 579 4.24 43.08 0.42
N ILE A 580 3.65 42.04 -0.16
CA ILE A 580 4.05 41.51 -1.47
C ILE A 580 3.71 42.50 -2.59
N LEU A 581 2.50 43.06 -2.61
CA LEU A 581 2.08 44.03 -3.62
C LEU A 581 2.94 45.31 -3.54
N ASP A 582 3.23 45.77 -2.33
CA ASP A 582 4.09 46.97 -2.12
C ASP A 582 5.53 46.75 -2.61
N LYS A 583 6.01 45.51 -2.55
CA LYS A 583 7.43 45.20 -2.83
C LYS A 583 7.69 44.66 -4.23
N TYR A 584 6.74 43.93 -4.79
CA TYR A 584 6.90 43.22 -6.04
C TYR A 584 5.81 43.57 -7.04
N ASN A 585 6.19 43.85 -8.27
CA ASN A 585 5.24 44.05 -9.37
C ASN A 585 4.86 42.70 -9.95
N ILE A 586 3.71 42.16 -9.54
CA ILE A 586 3.21 40.81 -9.91
C ILE A 586 1.77 40.97 -10.40
N SER A 587 1.51 40.56 -11.63
CA SER A 587 0.18 40.55 -12.25
C SER A 587 0.02 39.36 -13.18
N ASP A 588 -1.21 39.12 -13.63
CA ASP A 588 -1.58 38.09 -14.62
C ASP A 588 -1.06 36.72 -14.24
N ILE A 589 -1.41 36.23 -13.06
CA ILE A 589 -1.02 34.89 -12.59
C ILE A 589 -1.86 33.83 -13.30
N ASP A 590 -1.22 32.88 -14.01
CA ASP A 590 -1.96 31.78 -14.63
C ASP A 590 -2.54 30.82 -13.59
N VAL A 591 -1.77 30.45 -12.55
CA VAL A 591 -2.21 29.49 -11.53
C VAL A 591 -1.79 29.99 -10.13
N LEU A 592 -2.78 30.25 -9.31
CA LEU A 592 -2.64 30.59 -7.91
C LEU A 592 -2.94 29.39 -7.01
N LYS A 593 -1.99 28.95 -6.16
CA LYS A 593 -2.32 28.17 -4.97
C LYS A 593 -2.79 29.15 -3.89
N VAL A 594 -4.06 29.11 -3.60
CA VAL A 594 -4.74 30.01 -2.66
C VAL A 594 -4.16 29.88 -1.25
N GLY A 595 -3.94 31.00 -0.58
CA GLY A 595 -3.38 31.01 0.77
C GLY A 595 -4.31 30.42 1.83
N HIS A 596 -3.72 29.83 2.86
CA HIS A 596 -4.36 29.38 4.09
C HIS A 596 -5.65 28.58 3.85
N HIS A 597 -5.63 27.63 2.90
CA HIS A 597 -6.72 26.76 2.51
C HIS A 597 -8.04 27.49 2.19
N GLY A 598 -7.98 28.78 1.81
CA GLY A 598 -9.14 29.64 1.61
C GLY A 598 -9.74 30.16 2.92
N SER A 599 -8.95 30.37 3.96
CA SER A 599 -9.34 31.04 5.20
C SER A 599 -9.74 32.50 4.93
N LYS A 600 -10.66 33.03 5.75
CA LYS A 600 -11.06 34.44 5.72
C LYS A 600 -9.88 35.42 6.01
N THR A 601 -8.76 34.93 6.50
CA THR A 601 -7.54 35.67 6.82
C THR A 601 -6.59 35.79 5.64
N SER A 602 -6.95 35.29 4.46
CA SER A 602 -6.13 35.34 3.23
C SER A 602 -6.97 35.69 2.03
N SER A 603 -6.33 35.91 0.88
CA SER A 603 -6.95 36.15 -0.42
C SER A 603 -7.86 37.41 -0.41
N ASP A 604 -7.25 38.53 0.05
CA ASP A 604 -7.94 39.81 0.04
C ASP A 604 -8.32 40.26 -1.37
N LYS A 605 -9.44 41.00 -1.47
CA LYS A 605 -9.99 41.42 -2.79
C LYS A 605 -8.96 42.21 -3.60
N ASN A 606 -8.28 43.19 -2.98
CA ASN A 606 -7.28 44.02 -3.67
C ASN A 606 -6.10 43.17 -4.18
N PHE A 607 -5.67 42.18 -3.39
CA PHE A 607 -4.59 41.26 -3.80
C PHE A 607 -5.01 40.43 -5.00
N ILE A 608 -6.21 39.85 -4.96
CA ILE A 608 -6.72 39.00 -6.03
C ILE A 608 -6.96 39.81 -7.31
N ASP A 609 -7.52 41.04 -7.20
CA ASP A 609 -7.77 41.91 -8.37
C ASP A 609 -6.44 42.36 -9.04
N GLU A 610 -5.37 42.57 -8.26
CA GLU A 610 -4.07 42.99 -8.79
C GLU A 610 -3.30 41.84 -9.47
N ILE A 611 -3.36 40.61 -8.88
CA ILE A 611 -2.64 39.44 -9.44
C ILE A 611 -3.46 38.74 -10.53
N ASP A 612 -4.75 38.99 -10.66
CA ASP A 612 -5.70 38.49 -11.67
C ASP A 612 -5.49 36.99 -12.03
N PRO A 613 -5.73 36.06 -11.10
CA PRO A 613 -5.41 34.66 -11.32
C PRO A 613 -6.40 34.00 -12.25
N LYS A 614 -5.94 33.39 -13.34
CA LYS A 614 -6.79 32.65 -14.28
C LYS A 614 -7.36 31.36 -13.67
N TYR A 615 -6.53 30.63 -12.92
CA TYR A 615 -6.90 29.40 -12.20
C TYR A 615 -6.50 29.56 -10.75
N SER A 616 -7.42 29.21 -9.85
CA SER A 616 -7.19 29.21 -8.41
C SER A 616 -7.36 27.80 -7.85
N VAL A 617 -6.34 27.30 -7.15
CA VAL A 617 -6.37 25.97 -6.53
C VAL A 617 -6.43 26.11 -5.03
N ILE A 618 -7.43 25.51 -4.41
CA ILE A 618 -7.62 25.48 -2.96
C ILE A 618 -7.37 24.06 -2.46
N SER A 619 -6.27 23.88 -1.72
CA SER A 619 -6.01 22.61 -1.00
C SER A 619 -6.80 22.63 0.30
N VAL A 620 -7.77 21.75 0.44
CA VAL A 620 -8.69 21.75 1.58
C VAL A 620 -9.28 20.36 1.81
N GLY A 621 -9.46 19.98 3.07
CA GLY A 621 -10.04 18.69 3.43
C GLY A 621 -11.56 18.66 3.35
N LYS A 622 -12.11 17.54 2.86
CA LYS A 622 -13.56 17.32 2.85
C LYS A 622 -14.13 17.30 4.26
N ASN A 623 -15.16 18.10 4.52
CA ASN A 623 -15.80 18.25 5.84
C ASN A 623 -14.79 18.69 6.91
N ASN A 624 -13.87 19.62 6.58
CA ASN A 624 -12.93 20.15 7.54
C ASN A 624 -13.65 20.94 8.66
N ARG A 625 -13.04 20.92 9.86
CA ARG A 625 -13.62 21.58 11.05
C ARG A 625 -13.53 23.10 11.03
N TYR A 626 -12.74 23.67 10.11
CA TYR A 626 -12.46 25.10 10.03
C TYR A 626 -13.48 25.87 9.16
N GLY A 627 -14.34 25.13 8.42
CA GLY A 627 -15.29 25.73 7.49
C GLY A 627 -14.65 26.33 6.23
N HIS A 628 -13.46 25.86 5.87
CA HIS A 628 -12.75 26.30 4.66
C HIS A 628 -13.28 25.56 3.41
N PRO A 629 -13.22 26.19 2.21
CA PRO A 629 -12.90 27.60 1.99
C PRO A 629 -14.05 28.52 2.44
N ASN A 630 -13.69 29.71 2.93
CA ASN A 630 -14.67 30.71 3.36
C ASN A 630 -15.38 31.32 2.14
N LYS A 631 -16.70 31.63 2.29
CA LYS A 631 -17.49 32.25 1.22
C LYS A 631 -16.92 33.57 0.72
N LYS A 632 -16.35 34.40 1.62
CA LYS A 632 -15.69 35.67 1.24
C LYS A 632 -14.56 35.43 0.25
N VAL A 633 -13.71 34.42 0.52
CA VAL A 633 -12.60 34.06 -0.38
C VAL A 633 -13.11 33.57 -1.73
N LEU A 634 -14.14 32.71 -1.74
CA LEU A 634 -14.74 32.25 -2.99
C LEU A 634 -15.31 33.41 -3.81
N ASN A 635 -15.94 34.40 -3.16
CA ASN A 635 -16.43 35.62 -3.82
C ASN A 635 -15.28 36.50 -4.35
N ASN A 636 -14.18 36.61 -3.62
CA ASN A 636 -13.01 37.37 -4.09
C ASN A 636 -12.37 36.73 -5.35
N LEU A 637 -12.49 35.41 -5.50
CA LEU A 637 -11.96 34.62 -6.62
C LEU A 637 -12.95 34.48 -7.80
N ASP A 638 -14.06 35.22 -7.83
CA ASP A 638 -15.13 35.03 -8.81
C ASP A 638 -14.68 35.18 -10.29
N GLY A 639 -13.63 35.94 -10.57
CA GLY A 639 -12.99 36.06 -11.89
C GLY A 639 -12.12 34.84 -12.29
N SER A 640 -11.85 33.90 -11.38
CA SER A 640 -10.94 32.80 -11.58
C SER A 640 -11.67 31.45 -11.69
N ILE A 641 -11.11 30.51 -12.46
CA ILE A 641 -11.60 29.11 -12.48
C ILE A 641 -11.05 28.41 -11.24
N ILE A 642 -11.95 28.07 -10.31
CA ILE A 642 -11.59 27.49 -9.01
C ILE A 642 -11.60 25.96 -9.08
N TYR A 643 -10.49 25.35 -8.64
CA TYR A 643 -10.35 23.91 -8.36
C TYR A 643 -10.15 23.69 -6.86
N ARG A 644 -10.77 22.62 -6.32
CA ARG A 644 -10.71 22.32 -4.89
C ARG A 644 -10.39 20.86 -4.65
N THR A 645 -9.40 20.56 -3.80
CA THR A 645 -9.00 19.16 -3.53
C THR A 645 -10.08 18.35 -2.84
N ASP A 646 -11.00 18.97 -2.07
CA ASP A 646 -12.13 18.27 -1.43
C ASP A 646 -13.25 17.87 -2.40
N GLN A 647 -13.29 18.44 -3.60
CA GLN A 647 -14.27 18.19 -4.66
C GLN A 647 -13.63 17.48 -5.86
N ASP A 648 -12.50 17.98 -6.32
CA ASP A 648 -11.83 17.54 -7.55
C ASP A 648 -10.75 16.47 -7.31
N GLY A 649 -10.42 16.18 -6.04
CA GLY A 649 -9.27 15.34 -5.68
C GLY A 649 -7.96 16.06 -6.02
N SER A 650 -6.91 15.32 -6.36
CA SER A 650 -5.66 15.94 -6.80
C SER A 650 -5.84 16.60 -8.16
N ILE A 651 -5.24 17.78 -8.34
CA ILE A 651 -5.31 18.58 -9.57
C ILE A 651 -3.94 18.59 -10.24
N MET A 652 -3.89 18.30 -11.54
CA MET A 652 -2.67 18.30 -12.34
C MET A 652 -2.71 19.38 -13.41
N PHE A 653 -1.69 20.19 -13.46
CA PHE A 653 -1.36 21.08 -14.57
C PHE A 653 -0.20 20.49 -15.36
N LYS A 654 -0.44 20.10 -16.59
CA LYS A 654 0.57 19.58 -17.51
C LYS A 654 0.90 20.58 -18.60
N ILE A 655 2.16 20.94 -18.71
CA ILE A 655 2.67 21.85 -19.74
C ILE A 655 3.41 21.03 -20.80
N LYS A 656 2.84 20.99 -22.01
CA LYS A 656 3.40 20.28 -23.16
C LYS A 656 3.46 21.21 -24.36
N LYS A 657 4.65 21.45 -24.91
CA LYS A 657 4.84 22.34 -26.08
C LYS A 657 4.08 23.67 -25.95
N ASN A 658 4.23 24.34 -24.81
CA ASN A 658 3.55 25.59 -24.48
C ASN A 658 2.00 25.52 -24.40
N LYS A 659 1.40 24.35 -24.29
CA LYS A 659 -0.03 24.18 -24.02
C LYS A 659 -0.23 23.68 -22.60
N LEU A 660 -1.11 24.34 -21.86
CA LEU A 660 -1.54 23.92 -20.52
C LEU A 660 -2.73 23.00 -20.66
N ARG A 661 -2.65 21.85 -20.02
CA ARG A 661 -3.75 20.88 -19.86
C ARG A 661 -3.98 20.65 -18.37
N ILE A 662 -5.23 20.65 -17.97
CA ILE A 662 -5.64 20.42 -16.58
C ILE A 662 -6.37 19.08 -16.51
N GLU A 663 -6.03 18.26 -15.51
CA GLU A 663 -6.71 17.01 -15.21
C GLU A 663 -6.99 16.95 -13.71
N THR A 664 -8.18 16.47 -13.33
CA THR A 664 -8.57 16.25 -11.92
C THR A 664 -8.76 14.78 -11.66
N TYR A 665 -8.56 14.38 -10.40
CA TYR A 665 -8.67 12.98 -9.97
C TYR A 665 -9.80 12.87 -8.93
N SER A 666 -11.00 13.24 -9.37
CA SER A 666 -12.18 13.34 -8.53
C SER A 666 -12.55 12.04 -7.81
N LEU A 667 -13.25 12.21 -6.70
CA LEU A 667 -13.72 11.20 -5.73
C LEU A 667 -14.66 10.13 -6.31
#